data_f03feeaaa3d53dc016d33c942d83f8d3
#
_entry.id   f03feeaaa3d53dc016d33c942d83f8d3
#
_cell.length_a   1.000
_cell.length_b   1.000
_cell.length_c   1.000
_cell.angle_alpha   90.00
_cell.angle_beta   90.00
_cell.angle_gamma   90.00
#
_symmetry.space_group_name_H-M   'P 1'
#
loop_
_entity.id
_entity.type
_entity.pdbx_description
1 polymer ?
#
loop_
_entity_poly.entity_id
_entity_poly.type
_entity_poly.pdbx_seq_one_letter_code
_entity_poly.pdbx_strand_id
1 'polypeptide(L)'
;MGITVRKRNGSVEKFEAEKINRVVVWSCEGVNDVSPSDILMKSQIQMYDGVETDAIHDTLIKSAADLISVESPNYQYPAARLLLFKLRKQAYGGFEPRPLYAHILMTVARGKYDEHLISDYTKEEIEFLDTVIDHDRDFDYTYAAMRQYEDKYLVKDRVTGEIFESPQTALMLIAMCLMSKEDPKKRLQKVIDLYNMVSTMKVSLPTPIMGGVRTPTRQFSSCVLIESGDDINQIFAAVEAQGKYAAQRAGIGLNFGAIRGQDAPIRGGEVKHAGTVGIVRMYQESLGWASQGGLRKASANYFYPIWHWDFENLIVMKNNRGTESTRARHVDYGVQINKFFYTRLQKGGKISFFHPNVANGDLYKYFFSDQEAFAELYEKLEADPSIPRKELEATDAFTRLAQERSQTGRIYIQNVDHCNSNSPFLPDVAPIKQSNLCMEIALPTAPINNIKDPKDSGEVALCTLSAINLGKIEKLEDLEEPVMITVRALDNLLDYQNYPVLAAEKTLLRRTLGIGWTNLAYYLAKRGLKYSSPEAANEVHKLAEAFQFYLLKASVQLAKERGACEWYDQTSYSRGILPIDRYKKEVDQLHTAELQQDWESLRLDIALHGLRNSTLSTMMPCETSSQITNSTNGIEPPRGPVTFKKSPAGMLPTLVPGVGEEGVVYEYKWDMNGPTAYLNLMAIIQKFIDQSISTNTFYKPWDYPGGKLPIKIVLRDLMYAYKIGLKTVYYQETRDGEDEEDDGCESGACKL
;
A
#
# COMPACT_ATOMS: atom_id res chain seq x y z
N MET A 1 9.79 5.69 -56.76
CA MET A 1 9.05 6.59 -55.85
C MET A 1 9.60 6.37 -54.44
N GLY A 2 9.97 7.43 -53.71
CA GLY A 2 10.49 7.26 -52.34
C GLY A 2 9.33 6.98 -51.40
N ILE A 3 9.54 6.13 -50.39
CA ILE A 3 8.57 5.83 -49.34
C ILE A 3 8.19 7.12 -48.63
N THR A 4 6.91 7.31 -48.34
CA THR A 4 6.38 8.43 -47.55
C THR A 4 5.97 7.95 -46.14
N VAL A 5 5.92 8.88 -45.19
CA VAL A 5 5.43 8.65 -43.80
C VAL A 5 4.32 9.63 -43.49
N ARG A 6 3.33 9.16 -42.71
CA ARG A 6 2.25 9.99 -42.20
C ARG A 6 2.59 10.46 -40.78
N LYS A 7 2.56 11.77 -40.58
CA LYS A 7 2.75 12.39 -39.26
C LYS A 7 1.48 12.35 -38.44
N ARG A 8 1.59 12.57 -37.11
CA ARG A 8 0.46 12.67 -36.16
C ARG A 8 -0.59 13.74 -36.55
N ASN A 9 -0.16 14.83 -37.16
CA ASN A 9 -1.04 15.89 -37.64
C ASN A 9 -1.69 15.58 -39.02
N GLY A 10 -1.51 14.35 -39.53
CA GLY A 10 -2.03 13.90 -40.82
C GLY A 10 -1.21 14.31 -42.04
N SER A 11 -0.17 15.14 -41.89
CA SER A 11 0.71 15.54 -43.01
C SER A 11 1.55 14.35 -43.48
N VAL A 12 1.85 14.33 -44.78
CA VAL A 12 2.67 13.30 -45.41
C VAL A 12 4.02 13.90 -45.77
N GLU A 13 5.10 13.25 -45.38
CA GLU A 13 6.48 13.64 -45.68
C GLU A 13 7.24 12.49 -46.30
N LYS A 14 8.34 12.82 -47.02
CA LYS A 14 9.29 11.79 -47.49
C LYS A 14 9.97 11.13 -46.29
N PHE A 15 10.08 9.81 -46.33
CA PHE A 15 10.81 9.06 -45.31
C PHE A 15 12.32 9.40 -45.33
N GLU A 16 12.87 9.68 -44.17
CA GLU A 16 14.29 9.95 -43.94
C GLU A 16 14.81 9.07 -42.81
N ALA A 17 15.61 8.02 -43.14
CA ALA A 17 16.20 7.10 -42.20
C ALA A 17 17.08 7.80 -41.13
N GLU A 18 17.73 8.92 -41.54
CA GLU A 18 18.57 9.70 -40.63
C GLU A 18 17.82 10.27 -39.43
N LYS A 19 16.52 10.58 -39.55
CA LYS A 19 15.69 11.03 -38.43
C LYS A 19 15.50 9.91 -37.38
N ILE A 20 15.39 8.65 -37.83
CA ILE A 20 15.31 7.48 -36.95
C ILE A 20 16.65 7.29 -36.23
N ASN A 21 17.75 7.27 -37.01
CA ASN A 21 19.08 7.09 -36.44
C ASN A 21 19.38 8.13 -35.35
N ARG A 22 19.08 9.40 -35.60
CA ARG A 22 19.32 10.49 -34.62
C ARG A 22 18.56 10.28 -33.32
N VAL A 23 17.30 9.84 -33.33
CA VAL A 23 16.52 9.66 -32.11
C VAL A 23 16.99 8.44 -31.34
N VAL A 24 17.44 7.37 -32.01
CA VAL A 24 18.00 6.20 -31.36
C VAL A 24 19.37 6.50 -30.76
N VAL A 25 20.26 7.19 -31.48
CA VAL A 25 21.55 7.64 -30.96
C VAL A 25 21.36 8.52 -29.72
N TRP A 26 20.49 9.52 -29.80
CA TRP A 26 20.15 10.38 -28.68
C TRP A 26 19.65 9.59 -27.45
N SER A 27 18.83 8.56 -27.65
CA SER A 27 18.32 7.76 -26.54
C SER A 27 19.42 6.99 -25.80
N CYS A 28 20.53 6.71 -26.45
CA CYS A 28 21.68 6.00 -25.89
C CYS A 28 22.77 6.94 -25.30
N GLU A 29 22.66 8.27 -25.50
CA GLU A 29 23.68 9.23 -25.03
C GLU A 29 23.91 9.13 -23.52
N GLY A 30 25.17 8.99 -23.11
CA GLY A 30 25.55 8.92 -21.69
C GLY A 30 25.11 7.65 -20.96
N VAL A 31 24.61 6.63 -21.66
CA VAL A 31 24.26 5.31 -21.09
C VAL A 31 25.36 4.31 -21.45
N ASN A 32 25.95 3.68 -20.45
CA ASN A 32 26.99 2.68 -20.65
C ASN A 32 26.41 1.35 -21.15
N ASP A 33 27.22 0.58 -21.87
CA ASP A 33 26.90 -0.80 -22.30
C ASP A 33 25.63 -0.94 -23.15
N VAL A 34 25.32 0.08 -23.96
CA VAL A 34 24.22 0.06 -24.93
C VAL A 34 24.71 0.45 -26.32
N SER A 35 24.10 -0.11 -27.35
CA SER A 35 24.43 0.15 -28.76
C SER A 35 23.21 0.62 -29.55
N PRO A 36 23.25 1.82 -30.16
CA PRO A 36 22.20 2.24 -31.09
C PRO A 36 21.97 1.25 -32.23
N SER A 37 23.05 0.62 -32.71
CA SER A 37 22.99 -0.36 -33.81
C SER A 37 22.17 -1.58 -33.43
N ASP A 38 22.26 -2.06 -32.20
CA ASP A 38 21.51 -3.23 -31.74
C ASP A 38 20.00 -2.95 -31.73
N ILE A 39 19.60 -1.77 -31.28
CA ILE A 39 18.19 -1.34 -31.31
C ILE A 39 17.69 -1.26 -32.75
N LEU A 40 18.48 -0.67 -33.65
CA LEU A 40 18.12 -0.53 -35.07
C LEU A 40 18.03 -1.88 -35.78
N MET A 41 18.99 -2.79 -35.54
CA MET A 41 18.96 -4.15 -36.12
C MET A 41 17.78 -4.97 -35.59
N LYS A 42 17.46 -4.82 -34.31
CA LYS A 42 16.31 -5.50 -33.68
C LYS A 42 14.98 -4.98 -34.21
N SER A 43 14.93 -3.72 -34.67
CA SER A 43 13.66 -3.04 -34.96
C SER A 43 12.90 -3.62 -36.16
N GLN A 44 13.57 -4.26 -37.13
CA GLN A 44 12.96 -4.86 -38.33
C GLN A 44 11.73 -4.08 -38.83
N ILE A 45 11.88 -2.74 -38.93
CA ILE A 45 10.78 -1.85 -39.26
C ILE A 45 10.23 -2.23 -40.62
N GLN A 46 8.95 -2.61 -40.68
CA GLN A 46 8.26 -2.84 -41.94
C GLN A 46 7.95 -1.48 -42.59
N MET A 47 8.68 -1.21 -43.65
CA MET A 47 8.54 0.03 -44.42
C MET A 47 7.55 -0.17 -45.58
N TYR A 48 6.45 0.53 -45.50
CA TYR A 48 5.48 0.64 -46.59
C TYR A 48 5.11 2.13 -46.81
N ASP A 49 4.63 2.47 -47.98
CA ASP A 49 4.27 3.84 -48.28
C ASP A 49 3.10 4.32 -47.44
N GLY A 50 3.27 5.46 -46.78
CA GLY A 50 2.28 6.03 -45.86
C GLY A 50 2.34 5.45 -44.42
N VAL A 51 3.40 4.74 -44.05
CA VAL A 51 3.56 4.22 -42.64
C VAL A 51 3.49 5.38 -41.65
N GLU A 52 2.77 5.16 -40.55
CA GLU A 52 2.63 6.16 -39.51
C GLU A 52 3.92 6.29 -38.67
N THR A 53 4.34 7.54 -38.42
CA THR A 53 5.55 7.82 -37.63
C THR A 53 5.42 7.29 -36.20
N ASP A 54 4.19 7.18 -35.67
CA ASP A 54 3.93 6.57 -34.34
C ASP A 54 4.19 5.06 -34.34
N ALA A 55 3.79 4.34 -35.39
CA ALA A 55 4.05 2.91 -35.51
C ALA A 55 5.56 2.61 -35.61
N ILE A 56 6.31 3.46 -36.33
CA ILE A 56 7.77 3.38 -36.39
C ILE A 56 8.37 3.55 -34.98
N HIS A 57 7.89 4.59 -34.26
CA HIS A 57 8.42 4.91 -32.94
C HIS A 57 8.09 3.82 -31.91
N ASP A 58 6.87 3.26 -31.94
CA ASP A 58 6.47 2.14 -31.09
C ASP A 58 7.33 0.88 -31.35
N THR A 59 7.70 0.64 -32.60
CA THR A 59 8.62 -0.44 -32.95
C THR A 59 10.01 -0.22 -32.34
N LEU A 60 10.53 1.02 -32.34
CA LEU A 60 11.81 1.35 -31.71
C LEU A 60 11.77 1.17 -30.19
N ILE A 61 10.70 1.63 -29.54
CA ILE A 61 10.49 1.45 -28.08
C ILE A 61 10.50 -0.04 -27.74
N LYS A 62 9.72 -0.83 -28.49
CA LYS A 62 9.65 -2.29 -28.27
C LYS A 62 11.00 -2.95 -28.47
N SER A 63 11.72 -2.58 -29.55
CA SER A 63 13.03 -3.17 -29.85
C SER A 63 14.06 -2.89 -28.77
N ALA A 64 14.08 -1.68 -28.21
CA ALA A 64 14.94 -1.37 -27.07
C ALA A 64 14.51 -2.12 -25.82
N ALA A 65 13.21 -2.25 -25.57
CA ALA A 65 12.69 -3.00 -24.42
C ALA A 65 12.98 -4.51 -24.50
N ASP A 66 12.93 -5.10 -25.69
CA ASP A 66 13.24 -6.51 -25.93
C ASP A 66 14.76 -6.85 -25.76
N LEU A 67 15.61 -5.85 -25.59
CA LEU A 67 17.03 -6.00 -25.28
C LEU A 67 17.30 -5.94 -23.75
N ILE A 68 16.32 -5.59 -22.94
CA ILE A 68 16.48 -5.53 -21.48
C ILE A 68 16.64 -6.95 -20.93
N SER A 69 17.77 -7.20 -20.28
CA SER A 69 18.06 -8.48 -19.61
C SER A 69 18.95 -8.24 -18.39
N VAL A 70 19.19 -9.28 -17.61
CA VAL A 70 20.15 -9.24 -16.48
C VAL A 70 21.57 -8.93 -16.97
N GLU A 71 21.94 -9.45 -18.14
CA GLU A 71 23.25 -9.23 -18.77
C GLU A 71 23.38 -7.87 -19.44
N SER A 72 22.24 -7.25 -19.81
CA SER A 72 22.19 -5.97 -20.51
C SER A 72 21.13 -5.05 -19.90
N PRO A 73 21.25 -4.70 -18.59
CA PRO A 73 20.20 -3.99 -17.86
C PRO A 73 20.00 -2.56 -18.36
N ASN A 74 21.04 -1.94 -18.90
CA ASN A 74 21.05 -0.53 -19.24
C ASN A 74 20.18 -0.18 -20.46
N TYR A 75 19.74 -1.13 -21.27
CA TYR A 75 18.77 -0.89 -22.36
C TYR A 75 17.42 -0.36 -21.82
N GLN A 76 17.14 -0.50 -20.53
CA GLN A 76 15.95 0.11 -19.91
C GLN A 76 15.93 1.64 -20.04
N TYR A 77 17.07 2.31 -20.10
CA TYR A 77 17.15 3.77 -20.24
C TYR A 77 16.88 4.24 -21.68
N PRO A 78 17.51 3.71 -22.74
CA PRO A 78 17.11 3.98 -24.12
C PRO A 78 15.63 3.71 -24.38
N ALA A 79 15.07 2.59 -23.90
CA ALA A 79 13.66 2.29 -24.03
C ALA A 79 12.76 3.35 -23.35
N ALA A 80 13.14 3.79 -22.14
CA ALA A 80 12.46 4.85 -21.41
C ALA A 80 12.52 6.19 -22.14
N ARG A 81 13.69 6.58 -22.64
CA ARG A 81 13.89 7.86 -23.35
C ARG A 81 13.15 7.90 -24.68
N LEU A 82 13.10 6.79 -25.43
CA LEU A 82 12.27 6.68 -26.63
C LEU A 82 10.78 6.86 -26.28
N LEU A 83 10.31 6.25 -25.20
CA LEU A 83 8.94 6.45 -24.74
C LEU A 83 8.70 7.89 -24.28
N LEU A 84 9.59 8.48 -23.49
CA LEU A 84 9.53 9.89 -23.08
C LEU A 84 9.41 10.84 -24.29
N PHE A 85 10.19 10.60 -25.35
CA PHE A 85 10.13 11.38 -26.58
C PHE A 85 8.73 11.35 -27.22
N LYS A 86 8.10 10.16 -27.24
CA LYS A 86 6.71 10.01 -27.70
C LYS A 86 5.74 10.79 -26.82
N LEU A 87 5.85 10.65 -25.49
CA LEU A 87 4.96 11.28 -24.52
C LEU A 87 5.04 12.82 -24.59
N ARG A 88 6.25 13.39 -24.62
CA ARG A 88 6.43 14.84 -24.74
C ARG A 88 5.85 15.38 -26.06
N LYS A 89 6.04 14.67 -27.16
CA LYS A 89 5.41 15.05 -28.44
C LYS A 89 3.89 14.99 -28.42
N GLN A 90 3.31 14.04 -27.71
CA GLN A 90 1.86 13.97 -27.53
C GLN A 90 1.35 15.13 -26.67
N ALA A 91 2.02 15.40 -25.53
CA ALA A 91 1.60 16.42 -24.59
C ALA A 91 1.79 17.86 -25.10
N TYR A 92 2.88 18.12 -25.80
CA TYR A 92 3.31 19.50 -26.14
C TYR A 92 3.33 19.82 -27.65
N GLY A 93 3.18 18.81 -28.50
CA GLY A 93 3.35 18.95 -29.95
C GLY A 93 4.82 18.97 -30.39
N GLY A 94 5.76 19.08 -29.46
CA GLY A 94 7.22 19.07 -29.62
C GLY A 94 7.90 18.29 -28.50
N PHE A 95 9.23 18.26 -28.52
CA PHE A 95 10.00 17.60 -27.43
C PHE A 95 10.10 18.49 -26.19
N GLU A 96 10.24 19.81 -26.41
CA GLU A 96 10.36 20.79 -25.31
C GLU A 96 9.01 21.00 -24.61
N PRO A 97 8.95 20.96 -23.27
CA PRO A 97 7.77 21.33 -22.52
C PRO A 97 7.34 22.78 -22.76
N ARG A 98 6.05 23.04 -22.66
CA ARG A 98 5.52 24.41 -22.76
C ARG A 98 5.81 25.16 -21.45
N PRO A 99 5.91 26.50 -21.48
CA PRO A 99 5.96 27.31 -20.27
C PRO A 99 4.81 26.96 -19.32
N LEU A 100 5.14 26.72 -18.05
CA LEU A 100 4.24 26.11 -17.06
C LEU A 100 2.91 26.88 -16.92
N TYR A 101 2.96 28.22 -16.86
CA TYR A 101 1.76 29.03 -16.72
C TYR A 101 0.78 28.85 -17.89
N ALA A 102 1.29 28.93 -19.12
CA ALA A 102 0.47 28.73 -20.32
C ALA A 102 -0.07 27.29 -20.39
N HIS A 103 0.73 26.32 -19.96
CA HIS A 103 0.35 24.92 -19.91
C HIS A 103 -0.81 24.68 -18.91
N ILE A 104 -0.71 25.23 -17.71
CA ILE A 104 -1.77 25.15 -16.68
C ILE A 104 -3.07 25.76 -17.19
N LEU A 105 -3.03 27.01 -17.70
CA LEU A 105 -4.22 27.70 -18.22
C LEU A 105 -4.96 26.88 -19.27
N MET A 106 -4.21 26.34 -20.25
CA MET A 106 -4.79 25.56 -21.35
C MET A 106 -5.41 24.24 -20.84
N THR A 107 -4.77 23.59 -19.86
CA THR A 107 -5.21 22.29 -19.36
C THR A 107 -6.36 22.41 -18.36
N VAL A 108 -6.40 23.49 -17.56
CA VAL A 108 -7.56 23.88 -16.73
C VAL A 108 -8.77 24.19 -17.61
N ALA A 109 -8.59 24.96 -18.70
CA ALA A 109 -9.68 25.25 -19.63
C ALA A 109 -10.29 24.01 -20.29
N ARG A 110 -9.53 22.90 -20.39
CA ARG A 110 -10.02 21.61 -20.86
C ARG A 110 -10.66 20.76 -19.74
N GLY A 111 -10.73 21.26 -18.50
CA GLY A 111 -11.26 20.53 -17.33
C GLY A 111 -10.41 19.34 -16.89
N LYS A 112 -9.12 19.30 -17.22
CA LYS A 112 -8.20 18.21 -16.89
C LYS A 112 -7.37 18.52 -15.66
N TYR A 113 -7.03 19.79 -15.41
CA TYR A 113 -6.38 20.25 -14.18
C TYR A 113 -7.36 20.96 -13.27
N ASP A 114 -7.01 20.99 -12.00
CA ASP A 114 -7.70 21.70 -10.95
C ASP A 114 -7.49 23.22 -11.08
N GLU A 115 -8.57 23.97 -11.00
CA GLU A 115 -8.55 25.44 -11.07
C GLU A 115 -7.76 26.10 -9.94
N HIS A 116 -7.58 25.40 -8.78
CA HIS A 116 -6.75 25.87 -7.67
C HIS A 116 -5.30 26.12 -8.03
N LEU A 117 -4.78 25.47 -9.08
CA LEU A 117 -3.45 25.77 -9.61
C LEU A 117 -3.30 27.21 -10.12
N ILE A 118 -4.42 27.85 -10.52
CA ILE A 118 -4.42 29.26 -10.96
C ILE A 118 -4.85 30.18 -9.82
N SER A 119 -5.82 29.77 -8.99
CA SER A 119 -6.35 30.64 -7.95
C SER A 119 -5.45 30.75 -6.71
N ASP A 120 -4.68 29.72 -6.41
CA ASP A 120 -3.82 29.69 -5.23
C ASP A 120 -2.42 30.30 -5.46
N TYR A 121 -2.01 30.48 -6.73
CA TYR A 121 -0.69 31.01 -7.12
C TYR A 121 -0.82 32.19 -8.07
N THR A 122 0.08 33.18 -7.94
CA THR A 122 0.20 34.26 -8.93
C THR A 122 0.92 33.75 -10.19
N LYS A 123 0.76 34.50 -11.30
CA LYS A 123 1.48 34.19 -12.53
C LYS A 123 3.00 34.20 -12.32
N GLU A 124 3.51 35.16 -11.61
CA GLU A 124 4.93 35.35 -11.31
C GLU A 124 5.48 34.18 -10.48
N GLU A 125 4.71 33.68 -9.51
CA GLU A 125 5.06 32.49 -8.72
C GLU A 125 5.16 31.23 -9.60
N ILE A 126 4.21 31.05 -10.53
CA ILE A 126 4.21 29.92 -11.46
C ILE A 126 5.38 30.00 -12.43
N GLU A 127 5.65 31.19 -12.99
CA GLU A 127 6.79 31.41 -13.89
C GLU A 127 8.13 31.19 -13.16
N PHE A 128 8.22 31.56 -11.89
CA PHE A 128 9.38 31.24 -11.06
C PHE A 128 9.56 29.73 -10.86
N LEU A 129 8.49 29.01 -10.51
CA LEU A 129 8.51 27.55 -10.35
C LEU A 129 8.87 26.82 -11.65
N ASP A 130 8.47 27.36 -12.79
CA ASP A 130 8.86 26.84 -14.11
C ASP A 130 10.40 26.79 -14.27
N THR A 131 11.10 27.83 -13.79
CA THR A 131 12.58 27.87 -13.83
C THR A 131 13.26 26.85 -12.91
N VAL A 132 12.54 26.28 -11.97
CA VAL A 132 13.04 25.28 -11.00
C VAL A 132 12.88 23.86 -11.54
N ILE A 133 11.99 23.65 -12.53
CA ILE A 133 11.77 22.31 -13.07
C ILE A 133 13.01 21.84 -13.82
N ASP A 134 13.58 20.73 -13.37
CA ASP A 134 14.68 20.07 -14.06
C ASP A 134 14.13 18.93 -14.94
N HIS A 135 13.86 19.24 -16.19
CA HIS A 135 13.29 18.28 -17.15
C HIS A 135 14.25 17.16 -17.55
N ASP A 136 15.56 17.31 -17.29
CA ASP A 136 16.56 16.29 -17.61
C ASP A 136 16.48 15.10 -16.62
N ARG A 137 15.89 15.30 -15.44
CA ARG A 137 15.59 14.20 -14.51
C ARG A 137 14.66 13.14 -15.10
N ASP A 138 13.90 13.46 -16.17
CA ASP A 138 13.12 12.48 -16.90
C ASP A 138 14.00 11.40 -17.58
N PHE A 139 15.30 11.68 -17.82
CA PHE A 139 16.23 10.73 -18.45
C PHE A 139 16.75 9.64 -17.49
N ASP A 140 16.54 9.83 -16.19
CA ASP A 140 16.95 8.88 -15.16
C ASP A 140 15.89 7.79 -14.90
N TYR A 141 14.71 7.92 -15.49
CA TYR A 141 13.65 6.90 -15.31
C TYR A 141 13.95 5.64 -16.13
N THR A 142 13.63 4.49 -15.53
CA THR A 142 13.65 3.18 -16.19
C THR A 142 12.45 3.03 -17.13
N TYR A 143 12.51 2.07 -18.03
CA TYR A 143 11.38 1.75 -18.92
C TYR A 143 10.12 1.38 -18.14
N ALA A 144 10.26 0.60 -17.07
CA ALA A 144 9.14 0.27 -16.19
C ALA A 144 8.51 1.50 -15.56
N ALA A 145 9.32 2.48 -15.09
CA ALA A 145 8.83 3.75 -14.55
C ALA A 145 8.05 4.54 -15.61
N MET A 146 8.62 4.72 -16.82
CA MET A 146 7.96 5.47 -17.89
C MET A 146 6.66 4.82 -18.34
N ARG A 147 6.57 3.49 -18.35
CA ARG A 147 5.30 2.77 -18.63
C ARG A 147 4.26 3.04 -17.55
N GLN A 148 4.64 3.09 -16.25
CA GLN A 148 3.70 3.45 -15.19
C GLN A 148 3.21 4.90 -15.32
N TYR A 149 4.08 5.84 -15.73
CA TYR A 149 3.67 7.21 -16.03
C TYR A 149 2.64 7.23 -17.16
N GLU A 150 2.92 6.59 -18.28
CA GLU A 150 2.00 6.54 -19.43
C GLU A 150 0.66 5.88 -19.09
N ASP A 151 0.70 4.72 -18.44
CA ASP A 151 -0.49 3.90 -18.21
C ASP A 151 -1.39 4.46 -17.11
N LYS A 152 -0.81 5.02 -16.02
CA LYS A 152 -1.55 5.30 -14.78
C LYS A 152 -1.49 6.75 -14.29
N TYR A 153 -0.36 7.45 -14.43
CA TYR A 153 -0.10 8.64 -13.64
C TYR A 153 -0.22 9.95 -14.42
N LEU A 154 0.21 10.01 -15.68
CA LEU A 154 0.06 11.21 -16.47
C LEU A 154 -1.42 11.50 -16.75
N VAL A 155 -1.78 12.76 -16.62
CA VAL A 155 -3.14 13.21 -16.91
C VAL A 155 -3.41 13.01 -18.41
N LYS A 156 -4.48 12.28 -18.71
CA LYS A 156 -4.89 11.94 -20.06
C LYS A 156 -6.39 11.98 -20.25
N ASP A 157 -6.82 12.25 -21.46
CA ASP A 157 -8.20 11.99 -21.85
C ASP A 157 -8.38 10.50 -22.05
N ARG A 158 -9.32 9.90 -21.32
CA ARG A 158 -9.54 8.45 -21.35
C ARG A 158 -10.27 7.94 -22.59
N VAL A 159 -10.94 8.84 -23.31
CA VAL A 159 -11.68 8.49 -24.53
C VAL A 159 -10.74 8.55 -25.74
N THR A 160 -9.94 9.63 -25.84
CA THR A 160 -9.04 9.86 -26.97
C THR A 160 -7.64 9.27 -26.74
N GLY A 161 -7.23 9.03 -25.49
CA GLY A 161 -5.87 8.65 -25.13
C GLY A 161 -4.87 9.83 -25.13
N GLU A 162 -5.32 11.07 -25.39
CA GLU A 162 -4.45 12.26 -25.41
C GLU A 162 -3.82 12.50 -24.04
N ILE A 163 -2.48 12.60 -23.98
CA ILE A 163 -1.69 12.88 -22.79
C ILE A 163 -1.41 14.39 -22.74
N PHE A 164 -1.50 14.98 -21.54
CA PHE A 164 -1.40 16.43 -21.37
C PHE A 164 -0.08 16.89 -20.73
N GLU A 165 0.75 16.00 -20.19
CA GLU A 165 1.92 16.39 -19.39
C GLU A 165 3.07 15.38 -19.48
N SER A 166 4.27 15.78 -19.07
CA SER A 166 5.43 14.90 -18.83
C SER A 166 5.67 14.70 -17.32
N PRO A 167 6.52 13.73 -16.91
CA PRO A 167 6.70 13.42 -15.50
C PRO A 167 7.10 14.61 -14.64
N GLN A 168 8.12 15.40 -15.02
CA GLN A 168 8.58 16.52 -14.18
C GLN A 168 7.51 17.61 -14.03
N THR A 169 6.74 17.89 -15.08
CA THR A 169 5.59 18.80 -15.01
C THR A 169 4.56 18.26 -14.00
N ALA A 170 4.22 16.98 -14.09
CA ALA A 170 3.28 16.34 -13.16
C ALA A 170 3.74 16.45 -11.70
N LEU A 171 5.02 16.18 -11.41
CA LEU A 171 5.58 16.24 -10.06
C LEU A 171 5.58 17.66 -9.49
N MET A 172 5.92 18.67 -10.29
CA MET A 172 5.82 20.06 -9.87
C MET A 172 4.39 20.45 -9.52
N LEU A 173 3.41 20.09 -10.36
CA LEU A 173 2.01 20.39 -10.10
C LEU A 173 1.45 19.68 -8.86
N ILE A 174 1.89 18.45 -8.60
CA ILE A 174 1.57 17.75 -7.36
C ILE A 174 2.12 18.51 -6.15
N ALA A 175 3.39 18.93 -6.22
CA ALA A 175 4.02 19.71 -5.13
C ALA A 175 3.29 21.05 -4.90
N MET A 176 2.91 21.75 -5.97
CA MET A 176 2.12 22.99 -5.87
C MET A 176 0.79 22.74 -5.16
N CYS A 177 0.03 21.72 -5.54
CA CYS A 177 -1.25 21.40 -4.91
C CYS A 177 -1.09 21.07 -3.41
N LEU A 178 -0.11 20.23 -3.06
CA LEU A 178 0.08 19.78 -1.67
C LEU A 178 0.60 20.88 -0.74
N MET A 179 1.27 21.89 -1.29
CA MET A 179 1.82 23.01 -0.51
C MET A 179 1.01 24.31 -0.65
N SER A 180 -0.12 24.29 -1.35
CA SER A 180 -0.90 25.49 -1.70
C SER A 180 -1.37 26.29 -0.47
N LYS A 181 -1.64 25.63 0.66
CA LYS A 181 -2.12 26.26 1.90
C LYS A 181 -1.02 26.59 2.92
N GLU A 182 0.24 26.42 2.56
CA GLU A 182 1.37 26.89 3.38
C GLU A 182 1.40 28.43 3.44
N ASP A 183 2.10 28.95 4.47
CA ASP A 183 2.34 30.40 4.59
C ASP A 183 2.89 30.97 3.26
N PRO A 184 2.25 31.96 2.64
CA PRO A 184 2.67 32.51 1.34
C PRO A 184 4.14 32.90 1.28
N LYS A 185 4.74 33.32 2.40
CA LYS A 185 6.18 33.68 2.45
C LYS A 185 7.11 32.49 2.37
N LYS A 186 6.64 31.28 2.71
CA LYS A 186 7.43 30.05 2.76
C LYS A 186 6.96 29.02 1.72
N ARG A 187 5.80 29.23 1.13
CA ARG A 187 5.12 28.28 0.25
C ARG A 187 5.98 27.82 -0.91
N LEU A 188 6.58 28.75 -1.65
CA LEU A 188 7.39 28.41 -2.82
C LEU A 188 8.57 27.53 -2.46
N GLN A 189 9.25 27.83 -1.33
CA GLN A 189 10.36 26.98 -0.87
C GLN A 189 9.84 25.57 -0.52
N LYS A 190 8.68 25.43 0.12
CA LYS A 190 8.09 24.12 0.45
C LYS A 190 7.68 23.34 -0.81
N VAL A 191 7.20 24.02 -1.84
CA VAL A 191 6.94 23.40 -3.16
C VAL A 191 8.24 22.86 -3.75
N ILE A 192 9.31 23.66 -3.73
CA ILE A 192 10.64 23.27 -4.23
C ILE A 192 11.21 22.08 -3.43
N ASP A 193 11.11 22.12 -2.11
CA ASP A 193 11.57 21.04 -1.23
C ASP A 193 10.88 19.73 -1.58
N LEU A 194 9.54 19.72 -1.69
CA LEU A 194 8.78 18.51 -2.05
C LEU A 194 9.08 18.06 -3.47
N TYR A 195 9.09 18.99 -4.45
CA TYR A 195 9.44 18.67 -5.83
C TYR A 195 10.80 17.97 -5.91
N ASN A 196 11.82 18.49 -5.23
CA ASN A 196 13.14 17.88 -5.23
C ASN A 196 13.12 16.47 -4.61
N MET A 197 12.38 16.23 -3.50
CA MET A 197 12.30 14.91 -2.89
C MET A 197 11.67 13.87 -3.82
N VAL A 198 10.57 14.23 -4.50
CA VAL A 198 9.88 13.29 -5.40
C VAL A 198 10.58 13.13 -6.74
N SER A 199 11.11 14.21 -7.32
CA SER A 199 11.77 14.18 -8.63
C SER A 199 13.15 13.52 -8.62
N THR A 200 13.84 13.52 -7.49
CA THR A 200 15.10 12.79 -7.27
C THR A 200 14.86 11.37 -6.71
N MET A 201 13.61 10.90 -6.71
CA MET A 201 13.23 9.55 -6.28
C MET A 201 13.52 9.21 -4.82
N LYS A 202 13.72 10.22 -3.94
CA LYS A 202 13.89 9.99 -2.49
C LYS A 202 12.57 9.63 -1.80
N VAL A 203 11.46 10.14 -2.30
CA VAL A 203 10.09 9.90 -1.81
C VAL A 203 9.23 9.29 -2.91
N SER A 204 8.53 8.22 -2.58
CA SER A 204 7.57 7.55 -3.45
C SER A 204 6.15 7.91 -3.02
N LEU A 205 5.38 8.52 -3.91
CA LEU A 205 3.98 8.86 -3.68
C LEU A 205 3.06 7.75 -4.20
N PRO A 206 1.95 7.42 -3.50
CA PRO A 206 1.04 6.36 -3.89
C PRO A 206 0.22 6.74 -5.13
N THR A 207 -0.32 5.71 -5.78
CA THR A 207 -1.12 5.84 -7.00
C THR A 207 -2.23 6.90 -6.94
N PRO A 208 -3.05 7.01 -5.87
CA PRO A 208 -4.09 8.04 -5.83
C PRO A 208 -3.55 9.48 -5.85
N ILE A 209 -2.40 9.72 -5.24
CA ILE A 209 -1.73 11.05 -5.26
C ILE A 209 -1.15 11.29 -6.65
N MET A 210 -0.35 10.33 -7.17
CA MET A 210 0.32 10.47 -8.45
C MET A 210 -0.65 10.68 -9.62
N GLY A 211 -1.78 9.99 -9.63
CA GLY A 211 -2.77 10.08 -10.71
C GLY A 211 -3.89 11.09 -10.48
N GLY A 212 -4.10 11.55 -9.23
CA GLY A 212 -5.27 12.35 -8.86
C GLY A 212 -4.99 13.78 -8.44
N VAL A 213 -3.97 14.03 -7.62
CA VAL A 213 -3.59 15.38 -7.20
C VAL A 213 -3.22 16.22 -8.43
N ARG A 214 -3.66 17.43 -8.51
CA ARG A 214 -3.69 18.37 -9.65
C ARG A 214 -4.87 18.21 -10.61
N THR A 215 -5.72 17.20 -10.45
CA THR A 215 -6.94 17.02 -11.24
C THR A 215 -8.17 17.39 -10.41
N PRO A 216 -9.36 17.48 -11.03
CA PRO A 216 -10.61 17.69 -10.25
C PRO A 216 -10.95 16.56 -9.25
N THR A 217 -10.23 15.43 -9.26
CA THR A 217 -10.40 14.36 -8.27
C THR A 217 -9.94 14.81 -6.90
N ARG A 218 -10.72 14.47 -5.84
CA ARG A 218 -10.47 14.92 -4.47
C ARG A 218 -10.48 13.77 -3.44
N GLN A 219 -10.37 12.51 -3.85
CA GLN A 219 -10.23 11.36 -2.96
C GLN A 219 -8.87 10.70 -3.23
N PHE A 220 -7.99 10.71 -2.24
CA PHE A 220 -6.59 10.25 -2.36
C PHE A 220 -6.22 9.14 -1.38
N SER A 221 -7.13 8.75 -0.49
CA SER A 221 -6.88 7.64 0.42
C SER A 221 -6.97 6.31 -0.34
N SER A 222 -5.90 5.54 -0.31
CA SER A 222 -5.85 4.22 -0.96
C SER A 222 -6.50 3.12 -0.14
N CYS A 223 -6.57 3.29 1.19
CA CYS A 223 -7.06 2.30 2.14
C CYS A 223 -8.12 2.91 3.04
N VAL A 224 -9.26 2.19 3.16
CA VAL A 224 -10.45 2.61 3.90
C VAL A 224 -10.91 1.47 4.79
N LEU A 225 -11.12 1.75 6.08
CA LEU A 225 -11.59 0.81 7.09
C LEU A 225 -13.01 1.15 7.50
N ILE A 226 -13.91 0.18 7.35
CA ILE A 226 -15.34 0.31 7.66
C ILE A 226 -15.72 -0.76 8.66
N GLU A 227 -16.43 -0.40 9.72
CA GLU A 227 -16.97 -1.33 10.69
C GLU A 227 -18.49 -1.45 10.51
N SER A 228 -18.98 -2.69 10.42
CA SER A 228 -20.41 -3.00 10.44
C SER A 228 -20.82 -3.47 11.83
N GLY A 229 -21.86 -2.87 12.38
CA GLY A 229 -22.48 -3.40 13.59
C GLY A 229 -23.56 -4.46 13.29
N ASP A 230 -24.26 -4.90 14.33
CA ASP A 230 -25.27 -5.99 14.28
C ASP A 230 -26.70 -5.47 14.03
N ASP A 231 -26.87 -4.19 13.75
CA ASP A 231 -28.16 -3.57 13.39
C ASP A 231 -28.30 -3.42 11.89
N ILE A 232 -29.53 -3.56 11.38
CA ILE A 232 -29.81 -3.51 9.93
C ILE A 232 -29.41 -2.17 9.30
N ASN A 233 -29.55 -1.05 10.04
CA ASN A 233 -29.15 0.26 9.54
C ASN A 233 -27.61 0.34 9.42
N GLN A 234 -26.89 -0.21 10.40
CA GLN A 234 -25.42 -0.28 10.40
C GLN A 234 -24.90 -1.16 9.25
N ILE A 235 -25.57 -2.28 8.97
CA ILE A 235 -25.24 -3.17 7.87
C ILE A 235 -25.40 -2.45 6.51
N PHE A 236 -26.52 -1.75 6.29
CA PHE A 236 -26.73 -1.01 5.04
C PHE A 236 -25.87 0.25 4.95
N ALA A 237 -25.57 0.91 6.05
CA ALA A 237 -24.63 2.04 6.07
C ALA A 237 -23.22 1.61 5.67
N ALA A 238 -22.78 0.42 6.09
CA ALA A 238 -21.51 -0.16 5.66
C ALA A 238 -21.50 -0.48 4.15
N VAL A 239 -22.61 -0.96 3.57
CA VAL A 239 -22.76 -1.14 2.12
C VAL A 239 -22.61 0.18 1.38
N GLU A 240 -23.29 1.24 1.84
CA GLU A 240 -23.21 2.57 1.21
C GLU A 240 -21.81 3.16 1.29
N ALA A 241 -21.16 3.10 2.47
CA ALA A 241 -19.82 3.60 2.66
C ALA A 241 -18.80 2.85 1.78
N GLN A 242 -18.87 1.52 1.76
CA GLN A 242 -18.03 0.67 0.90
C GLN A 242 -18.21 1.01 -0.58
N GLY A 243 -19.45 1.14 -1.04
CA GLY A 243 -19.77 1.45 -2.43
C GLY A 243 -19.22 2.81 -2.87
N LYS A 244 -19.38 3.85 -2.03
CA LYS A 244 -18.86 5.20 -2.33
C LYS A 244 -17.35 5.25 -2.47
N TYR A 245 -16.61 4.55 -1.60
CA TYR A 245 -15.16 4.49 -1.67
C TYR A 245 -14.65 3.58 -2.78
N ALA A 246 -15.31 2.43 -3.01
CA ALA A 246 -14.99 1.53 -4.12
C ALA A 246 -15.13 2.20 -5.48
N ALA A 247 -16.18 3.01 -5.67
CA ALA A 247 -16.37 3.82 -6.88
C ALA A 247 -15.23 4.82 -7.11
N GLN A 248 -14.53 5.25 -6.06
CA GLN A 248 -13.37 6.14 -6.10
C GLN A 248 -12.03 5.39 -5.95
N ARG A 249 -12.01 4.08 -6.24
CA ARG A 249 -10.82 3.23 -6.36
C ARG A 249 -10.07 2.95 -5.06
N ALA A 250 -10.69 3.11 -3.90
CA ALA A 250 -10.09 2.73 -2.62
C ALA A 250 -10.18 1.20 -2.41
N GLY A 251 -9.16 0.63 -1.78
CA GLY A 251 -9.20 -0.71 -1.21
C GLY A 251 -9.93 -0.71 0.14
N ILE A 252 -10.74 -1.72 0.41
CA ILE A 252 -11.63 -1.77 1.57
C ILE A 252 -11.17 -2.81 2.58
N GLY A 253 -11.07 -2.42 3.86
CA GLY A 253 -11.11 -3.33 4.99
C GLY A 253 -12.48 -3.19 5.67
N LEU A 254 -13.25 -4.28 5.79
CA LEU A 254 -14.55 -4.25 6.42
C LEU A 254 -14.65 -5.28 7.53
N ASN A 255 -14.91 -4.83 8.75
CA ASN A 255 -15.16 -5.70 9.89
C ASN A 255 -16.66 -5.94 10.06
N PHE A 256 -17.08 -7.20 9.90
CA PHE A 256 -18.46 -7.63 10.12
C PHE A 256 -18.60 -8.57 11.34
N GLY A 257 -17.52 -8.76 12.08
CA GLY A 257 -17.41 -9.72 13.18
C GLY A 257 -18.38 -9.48 14.35
N ALA A 258 -19.03 -8.32 14.42
CA ALA A 258 -20.05 -8.03 15.42
C ALA A 258 -21.42 -8.64 15.07
N ILE A 259 -21.66 -9.04 13.81
CA ILE A 259 -22.96 -9.53 13.33
C ILE A 259 -23.22 -10.91 13.90
N ARG A 260 -24.39 -11.11 14.52
CA ARG A 260 -24.80 -12.41 15.07
C ARG A 260 -24.88 -13.50 14.02
N GLY A 261 -24.56 -14.73 14.40
CA GLY A 261 -24.56 -15.87 13.49
C GLY A 261 -25.94 -16.48 13.24
N GLN A 262 -25.92 -17.55 12.46
CA GLN A 262 -27.12 -18.29 12.07
C GLN A 262 -27.87 -18.79 13.32
N ASP A 263 -29.21 -18.80 13.23
CA ASP A 263 -30.15 -19.24 14.27
C ASP A 263 -30.19 -18.37 15.55
N ALA A 264 -29.43 -17.27 15.62
CA ALA A 264 -29.58 -16.31 16.70
C ALA A 264 -31.01 -15.74 16.75
N PRO A 265 -31.61 -15.57 17.95
CA PRO A 265 -32.95 -15.00 18.06
C PRO A 265 -32.93 -13.52 17.66
N ILE A 266 -33.92 -13.12 16.85
CA ILE A 266 -34.20 -11.73 16.49
C ILE A 266 -35.69 -11.40 16.70
N ARG A 267 -36.05 -10.13 16.73
CA ARG A 267 -37.43 -9.65 16.96
C ARG A 267 -38.06 -10.27 18.21
N GLY A 268 -37.34 -10.19 19.32
CA GLY A 268 -37.83 -10.78 20.58
C GLY A 268 -37.91 -12.31 20.61
N GLY A 269 -37.24 -12.99 19.67
CA GLY A 269 -37.27 -14.44 19.55
C GLY A 269 -38.27 -15.03 18.59
N GLU A 270 -39.08 -14.18 17.94
CA GLU A 270 -40.10 -14.62 16.95
C GLU A 270 -39.45 -15.22 15.69
N VAL A 271 -38.26 -14.76 15.31
CA VAL A 271 -37.55 -15.18 14.09
C VAL A 271 -36.10 -15.53 14.42
N LYS A 272 -35.53 -16.42 13.63
CA LYS A 272 -34.12 -16.77 13.68
C LYS A 272 -33.33 -16.04 12.60
N HIS A 273 -32.13 -15.56 12.95
CA HIS A 273 -31.20 -14.94 12.03
C HIS A 273 -30.71 -15.92 10.96
N ALA A 274 -30.64 -15.48 9.71
CA ALA A 274 -30.22 -16.34 8.59
C ALA A 274 -28.71 -16.62 8.51
N GLY A 275 -27.91 -16.04 9.40
CA GLY A 275 -26.45 -16.15 9.42
C GLY A 275 -25.76 -15.07 8.60
N THR A 276 -24.44 -15.03 8.72
CA THR A 276 -23.58 -13.98 8.14
C THR A 276 -23.29 -14.17 6.66
N VAL A 277 -23.40 -15.40 6.12
CA VAL A 277 -23.02 -15.71 4.73
C VAL A 277 -23.76 -14.85 3.71
N GLY A 278 -25.08 -14.66 3.88
CA GLY A 278 -25.90 -13.82 2.98
C GLY A 278 -25.46 -12.34 3.02
N ILE A 279 -25.10 -11.83 4.20
CA ILE A 279 -24.65 -10.46 4.40
C ILE A 279 -23.27 -10.25 3.74
N VAL A 280 -22.34 -11.18 3.94
CA VAL A 280 -21.00 -11.12 3.31
C VAL A 280 -21.10 -11.15 1.78
N ARG A 281 -22.03 -11.96 1.24
CA ARG A 281 -22.30 -11.96 -0.19
C ARG A 281 -22.88 -10.63 -0.67
N MET A 282 -23.81 -10.03 0.05
CA MET A 282 -24.32 -8.70 -0.26
C MET A 282 -23.21 -7.65 -0.29
N TYR A 283 -22.28 -7.67 0.67
CA TYR A 283 -21.10 -6.81 0.66
C TYR A 283 -20.24 -7.03 -0.58
N GLN A 284 -19.95 -8.28 -0.94
CA GLN A 284 -19.18 -8.59 -2.14
C GLN A 284 -19.85 -8.08 -3.42
N GLU A 285 -21.14 -8.35 -3.59
CA GLU A 285 -21.89 -7.92 -4.78
C GLU A 285 -21.95 -6.40 -4.89
N SER A 286 -22.18 -5.69 -3.78
CA SER A 286 -22.20 -4.22 -3.77
C SER A 286 -20.83 -3.62 -4.14
N LEU A 287 -19.75 -4.26 -3.73
CA LEU A 287 -18.38 -3.88 -4.08
C LEU A 287 -18.14 -4.04 -5.59
N GLY A 288 -18.51 -5.20 -6.16
CA GLY A 288 -18.37 -5.50 -7.57
C GLY A 288 -19.18 -4.55 -8.46
N TRP A 289 -20.42 -4.24 -8.05
CA TRP A 289 -21.27 -3.28 -8.74
C TRP A 289 -20.70 -1.85 -8.69
N ALA A 290 -20.22 -1.39 -7.55
CA ALA A 290 -19.71 -0.04 -7.37
C ALA A 290 -18.45 0.23 -8.21
N SER A 291 -17.66 -0.77 -8.54
CA SER A 291 -16.49 -0.63 -9.41
C SER A 291 -16.82 -0.32 -10.88
N GLN A 292 -18.07 -0.45 -11.29
CA GLN A 292 -18.66 -0.01 -12.58
C GLN A 292 -17.82 -0.40 -13.83
N GLY A 293 -17.24 -1.59 -13.86
CA GLY A 293 -16.44 -2.05 -14.99
C GLY A 293 -15.21 -1.17 -15.29
N GLY A 294 -14.80 -0.35 -14.33
CA GLY A 294 -13.65 0.53 -14.45
C GLY A 294 -12.34 -0.24 -14.69
N LEU A 295 -11.27 0.49 -14.96
CA LEU A 295 -9.92 -0.04 -15.21
C LEU A 295 -9.36 -0.89 -14.06
N ARG A 296 -10.04 -0.90 -12.91
CA ARG A 296 -9.68 -1.65 -11.71
C ARG A 296 -10.93 -2.22 -11.05
N LYS A 297 -10.92 -3.52 -10.77
CA LYS A 297 -11.92 -4.14 -9.91
C LYS A 297 -11.70 -3.67 -8.47
N ALA A 298 -12.77 -3.31 -7.77
CA ALA A 298 -12.72 -3.04 -6.35
C ALA A 298 -12.40 -4.34 -5.60
N SER A 299 -11.61 -4.22 -4.54
CA SER A 299 -11.17 -5.35 -3.72
C SER A 299 -11.36 -5.03 -2.24
N ALA A 300 -11.68 -6.04 -1.44
CA ALA A 300 -11.88 -5.91 -0.01
C ALA A 300 -11.30 -7.10 0.77
N ASN A 301 -11.00 -6.83 2.03
CA ASN A 301 -10.67 -7.84 3.04
C ASN A 301 -11.71 -7.74 4.15
N TYR A 302 -12.38 -8.85 4.48
CA TYR A 302 -13.46 -8.93 5.44
C TYR A 302 -13.01 -9.63 6.71
N PHE A 303 -13.22 -8.97 7.87
CA PHE A 303 -12.69 -9.40 9.16
C PHE A 303 -13.77 -10.01 10.06
N TYR A 304 -13.40 -11.09 10.76
CA TYR A 304 -14.21 -11.74 11.78
C TYR A 304 -13.35 -12.47 12.83
N PRO A 305 -13.82 -12.59 14.09
CA PRO A 305 -13.09 -13.30 15.12
C PRO A 305 -13.14 -14.83 14.93
N ILE A 306 -12.04 -15.52 15.27
CA ILE A 306 -11.94 -17.00 15.18
C ILE A 306 -13.05 -17.72 15.96
N TRP A 307 -13.56 -17.11 17.01
CA TRP A 307 -14.60 -17.65 17.88
C TRP A 307 -16.04 -17.32 17.44
N HIS A 308 -16.21 -16.74 16.25
CA HIS A 308 -17.52 -16.39 15.70
C HIS A 308 -18.39 -17.65 15.49
N TRP A 309 -19.69 -17.57 15.83
CA TRP A 309 -20.65 -18.68 15.69
C TRP A 309 -20.67 -19.33 14.30
N ASP A 310 -20.52 -18.55 13.24
CA ASP A 310 -20.52 -19.01 11.84
C ASP A 310 -19.11 -19.39 11.33
N PHE A 311 -18.11 -19.56 12.19
CA PHE A 311 -16.73 -19.82 11.79
C PHE A 311 -16.58 -20.90 10.73
N GLU A 312 -17.27 -22.03 10.88
CA GLU A 312 -17.16 -23.15 9.94
C GLU A 312 -17.64 -22.80 8.52
N ASN A 313 -18.63 -21.91 8.40
CA ASN A 313 -19.10 -21.40 7.11
C ASN A 313 -18.18 -20.28 6.57
N LEU A 314 -17.67 -19.43 7.47
CA LEU A 314 -16.84 -18.26 7.10
C LEU A 314 -15.47 -18.68 6.61
N ILE A 315 -14.83 -19.66 7.25
CA ILE A 315 -13.46 -20.05 6.90
C ILE A 315 -13.35 -20.61 5.46
N VAL A 316 -14.43 -21.14 4.92
CA VAL A 316 -14.48 -21.74 3.58
C VAL A 316 -15.03 -20.79 2.49
N MET A 317 -15.36 -19.55 2.84
CA MET A 317 -16.00 -18.59 1.92
C MET A 317 -15.20 -18.34 0.63
N LYS A 318 -13.88 -18.41 0.69
CA LYS A 318 -13.00 -18.11 -0.44
C LYS A 318 -12.65 -19.31 -1.31
N ASN A 319 -12.81 -20.53 -0.81
CA ASN A 319 -12.35 -21.71 -1.54
C ASN A 319 -13.20 -22.03 -2.79
N ASN A 320 -12.64 -22.84 -3.69
CA ASN A 320 -13.29 -23.24 -4.94
C ASN A 320 -14.28 -24.42 -4.79
N ARG A 321 -14.49 -24.91 -3.58
CA ARG A 321 -15.44 -25.98 -3.28
C ARG A 321 -16.80 -25.39 -2.90
N GLY A 322 -17.89 -26.12 -3.18
CA GLY A 322 -19.26 -25.66 -2.90
C GLY A 322 -19.85 -24.76 -4.00
N THR A 323 -21.08 -24.32 -3.75
CA THR A 323 -21.87 -23.53 -4.70
C THR A 323 -21.67 -22.03 -4.49
N GLU A 324 -21.92 -21.24 -5.53
CA GLU A 324 -21.87 -19.77 -5.46
C GLU A 324 -22.80 -19.18 -4.38
N SER A 325 -23.91 -19.87 -4.07
CA SER A 325 -24.84 -19.43 -3.02
C SER A 325 -24.24 -19.46 -1.59
N THR A 326 -23.17 -20.23 -1.39
CA THR A 326 -22.52 -20.42 -0.08
C THR A 326 -21.09 -19.84 -0.04
N ARG A 327 -20.67 -19.08 -1.05
CA ARG A 327 -19.32 -18.54 -1.19
C ARG A 327 -19.34 -17.05 -1.52
N ALA A 328 -18.26 -16.36 -1.16
CA ALA A 328 -17.92 -15.01 -1.61
C ALA A 328 -16.42 -14.98 -1.91
N ARG A 329 -16.06 -15.37 -3.14
CA ARG A 329 -14.68 -15.67 -3.55
C ARG A 329 -13.89 -14.45 -4.00
N HIS A 330 -14.57 -13.35 -4.34
CA HIS A 330 -13.96 -12.16 -4.93
C HIS A 330 -13.45 -11.16 -3.88
N VAL A 331 -13.51 -11.52 -2.61
CA VAL A 331 -12.93 -10.77 -1.48
C VAL A 331 -11.98 -11.65 -0.68
N ASP A 332 -11.12 -11.04 0.11
CA ASP A 332 -10.21 -11.73 1.00
C ASP A 332 -10.76 -11.75 2.44
N TYR A 333 -10.18 -12.53 3.31
CA TYR A 333 -10.67 -12.70 4.69
C TYR A 333 -9.55 -12.56 5.70
N GLY A 334 -9.78 -11.75 6.75
CA GLY A 334 -8.91 -11.59 7.90
C GLY A 334 -9.49 -12.27 9.14
N VAL A 335 -8.86 -13.34 9.59
CA VAL A 335 -9.24 -14.04 10.83
C VAL A 335 -8.56 -13.40 12.01
N GLN A 336 -9.34 -12.99 13.00
CA GLN A 336 -8.89 -12.28 14.18
C GLN A 336 -8.62 -13.29 15.32
N ILE A 337 -7.42 -13.23 15.87
CA ILE A 337 -6.93 -14.18 16.89
C ILE A 337 -6.22 -13.37 17.99
N ASN A 338 -6.22 -13.91 19.21
CA ASN A 338 -5.45 -13.36 20.32
C ASN A 338 -4.68 -14.46 21.07
N LYS A 339 -3.92 -14.08 22.10
CA LYS A 339 -3.13 -14.99 22.96
C LYS A 339 -3.95 -16.16 23.50
N PHE A 340 -5.20 -15.92 23.88
CA PHE A 340 -6.06 -16.93 24.50
C PHE A 340 -6.24 -18.15 23.58
N PHE A 341 -6.51 -17.95 22.29
CA PHE A 341 -6.69 -19.04 21.33
C PHE A 341 -5.38 -19.74 20.95
N TYR A 342 -4.27 -18.99 20.79
CA TYR A 342 -2.95 -19.62 20.60
C TYR A 342 -2.55 -20.48 21.82
N THR A 343 -2.90 -20.06 23.02
CA THR A 343 -2.64 -20.84 24.24
C THR A 343 -3.46 -22.12 24.23
N ARG A 344 -4.73 -22.08 23.83
CA ARG A 344 -5.57 -23.28 23.71
C ARG A 344 -5.07 -24.23 22.62
N LEU A 345 -4.60 -23.73 21.50
CA LEU A 345 -3.93 -24.56 20.49
C LEU A 345 -2.71 -25.27 21.08
N GLN A 346 -1.88 -24.54 21.80
CA GLN A 346 -0.64 -25.08 22.39
C GLN A 346 -0.91 -26.13 23.49
N LYS A 347 -1.94 -25.91 24.29
CA LYS A 347 -2.32 -26.81 25.42
C LYS A 347 -3.25 -27.96 25.04
N GLY A 348 -3.75 -28.00 23.78
CA GLY A 348 -4.70 -29.02 23.34
C GLY A 348 -6.12 -28.80 23.88
N GLY A 349 -6.57 -27.54 23.96
CA GLY A 349 -7.92 -27.18 24.40
C GLY A 349 -8.94 -27.09 23.26
N LYS A 350 -10.16 -26.71 23.60
CA LYS A 350 -11.26 -26.46 22.66
C LYS A 350 -11.45 -24.99 22.38
N ILE A 351 -12.06 -24.68 21.25
CA ILE A 351 -12.62 -23.37 20.91
C ILE A 351 -14.14 -23.48 20.90
N SER A 352 -14.78 -22.63 21.70
CA SER A 352 -16.23 -22.46 21.73
C SER A 352 -16.64 -21.28 20.86
N PHE A 353 -17.59 -21.49 19.96
CA PHE A 353 -18.07 -20.47 19.04
C PHE A 353 -19.36 -19.87 19.61
N PHE A 354 -19.36 -18.55 19.78
CA PHE A 354 -20.46 -17.78 20.32
C PHE A 354 -21.03 -16.81 19.29
N HIS A 355 -22.29 -16.43 19.48
CA HIS A 355 -22.81 -15.23 18.82
C HIS A 355 -22.12 -13.99 19.38
N PRO A 356 -21.65 -13.04 18.55
CA PRO A 356 -20.93 -11.87 19.04
C PRO A 356 -21.73 -11.00 20.03
N ASN A 357 -23.05 -11.03 19.98
CA ASN A 357 -23.94 -10.33 20.90
C ASN A 357 -24.14 -11.02 22.26
N VAL A 358 -23.46 -12.15 22.54
CA VAL A 358 -23.49 -12.82 23.85
C VAL A 358 -23.03 -11.87 24.96
N ALA A 359 -23.61 -11.99 26.15
CA ALA A 359 -23.35 -11.08 27.27
C ALA A 359 -23.51 -9.60 26.87
N ASN A 360 -24.57 -9.27 26.13
CA ASN A 360 -24.86 -7.94 25.60
C ASN A 360 -23.73 -7.33 24.73
N GLY A 361 -22.91 -8.19 24.11
CA GLY A 361 -21.78 -7.77 23.28
C GLY A 361 -20.46 -7.54 24.03
N ASP A 362 -20.45 -7.73 25.35
CA ASP A 362 -19.25 -7.51 26.17
C ASP A 362 -18.09 -8.44 25.76
N LEU A 363 -18.36 -9.69 25.37
CA LEU A 363 -17.33 -10.60 24.88
C LEU A 363 -16.63 -10.05 23.65
N TYR A 364 -17.40 -9.54 22.68
CA TYR A 364 -16.87 -8.93 21.48
C TYR A 364 -16.09 -7.64 21.77
N LYS A 365 -16.58 -6.83 22.69
CA LYS A 365 -15.90 -5.61 23.13
C LYS A 365 -14.55 -5.91 23.77
N TYR A 366 -14.52 -6.82 24.76
CA TYR A 366 -13.29 -7.18 25.48
C TYR A 366 -12.25 -7.86 24.58
N PHE A 367 -12.67 -8.56 23.54
CA PHE A 367 -11.76 -9.17 22.57
C PHE A 367 -10.74 -8.19 21.99
N PHE A 368 -11.10 -6.91 21.87
CA PHE A 368 -10.22 -5.86 21.37
C PHE A 368 -9.67 -4.95 22.48
N SER A 369 -10.41 -4.71 23.54
CA SER A 369 -10.09 -3.69 24.55
C SER A 369 -9.41 -4.23 25.81
N ASP A 370 -9.72 -5.45 26.24
CA ASP A 370 -9.25 -6.01 27.51
C ASP A 370 -9.12 -7.53 27.43
N GLN A 371 -7.88 -8.01 27.32
CA GLN A 371 -7.59 -9.43 27.10
C GLN A 371 -7.85 -10.30 28.36
N GLU A 372 -7.72 -9.73 29.56
CA GLU A 372 -7.98 -10.46 30.82
C GLU A 372 -9.49 -10.60 31.02
N ALA A 373 -10.23 -9.52 30.89
CA ALA A 373 -11.71 -9.54 30.95
C ALA A 373 -12.31 -10.45 29.86
N PHE A 374 -11.70 -10.47 28.65
CA PHE A 374 -12.11 -11.40 27.60
C PHE A 374 -11.96 -12.85 28.02
N ALA A 375 -10.80 -13.23 28.54
CA ALA A 375 -10.52 -14.60 28.94
C ALA A 375 -11.46 -15.08 30.09
N GLU A 376 -11.64 -14.23 31.10
CA GLU A 376 -12.53 -14.51 32.23
C GLU A 376 -13.99 -14.68 31.76
N LEU A 377 -14.48 -13.76 30.94
CA LEU A 377 -15.86 -13.81 30.44
C LEU A 377 -16.05 -15.04 29.51
N TYR A 378 -15.08 -15.32 28.64
CA TYR A 378 -15.15 -16.46 27.73
C TYR A 378 -15.26 -17.78 28.49
N GLU A 379 -14.42 -18.02 29.50
CA GLU A 379 -14.45 -19.23 30.31
C GLU A 379 -15.72 -19.32 31.17
N LYS A 380 -16.24 -18.19 31.66
CA LYS A 380 -17.51 -18.15 32.38
C LYS A 380 -18.68 -18.53 31.44
N LEU A 381 -18.69 -18.07 30.19
CA LEU A 381 -19.71 -18.43 29.21
C LEU A 381 -19.62 -19.90 28.79
N GLU A 382 -18.41 -20.47 28.74
CA GLU A 382 -18.21 -21.89 28.50
C GLU A 382 -18.73 -22.77 29.66
N ALA A 383 -18.58 -22.32 30.91
CA ALA A 383 -19.04 -23.03 32.07
C ALA A 383 -20.56 -23.02 32.28
N ASP A 384 -21.26 -22.07 31.63
CA ASP A 384 -22.72 -21.93 31.73
C ASP A 384 -23.43 -22.79 30.66
N PRO A 385 -24.13 -23.88 31.05
CA PRO A 385 -24.83 -24.76 30.12
C PRO A 385 -26.04 -24.08 29.44
N SER A 386 -26.52 -22.96 29.96
CA SER A 386 -27.64 -22.22 29.37
C SER A 386 -27.22 -21.37 28.16
N ILE A 387 -25.91 -21.12 28.00
CA ILE A 387 -25.39 -20.32 26.87
C ILE A 387 -25.17 -21.22 25.66
N PRO A 388 -25.88 -20.95 24.54
CA PRO A 388 -25.67 -21.69 23.30
C PRO A 388 -24.26 -21.53 22.76
N ARG A 389 -23.62 -22.62 22.41
CA ARG A 389 -22.29 -22.62 21.79
C ARG A 389 -22.10 -23.84 20.88
N LYS A 390 -21.18 -23.73 19.93
CA LYS A 390 -20.61 -24.84 19.18
C LYS A 390 -19.17 -25.02 19.66
N GLU A 391 -18.61 -26.21 19.56
CA GLU A 391 -17.25 -26.49 20.02
C GLU A 391 -16.47 -27.26 18.96
N LEU A 392 -15.19 -26.94 18.81
CA LEU A 392 -14.20 -27.74 18.09
C LEU A 392 -12.91 -27.84 18.92
N GLU A 393 -12.15 -28.92 18.72
CA GLU A 393 -10.78 -28.95 19.21
C GLU A 393 -9.99 -27.77 18.58
N ALA A 394 -9.17 -27.09 19.36
CA ALA A 394 -8.39 -25.96 18.86
C ALA A 394 -7.47 -26.39 17.70
N THR A 395 -6.91 -27.59 17.77
CA THR A 395 -6.11 -28.17 16.68
C THR A 395 -6.90 -28.32 15.38
N ASP A 396 -8.18 -28.67 15.44
CA ASP A 396 -9.03 -28.84 14.26
C ASP A 396 -9.38 -27.47 13.65
N ALA A 397 -9.74 -26.48 14.47
CA ALA A 397 -10.06 -25.14 14.01
C ALA A 397 -8.83 -24.48 13.34
N PHE A 398 -7.66 -24.56 13.96
CA PHE A 398 -6.42 -24.00 13.39
C PHE A 398 -5.90 -24.79 12.18
N THR A 399 -6.13 -26.10 12.14
CA THR A 399 -5.80 -26.91 10.95
C THR A 399 -6.66 -26.51 9.77
N ARG A 400 -7.98 -26.30 9.93
CA ARG A 400 -8.85 -25.78 8.89
C ARG A 400 -8.41 -24.39 8.41
N LEU A 401 -8.08 -23.50 9.36
CA LEU A 401 -7.53 -22.17 9.05
C LEU A 401 -6.28 -22.25 8.17
N ALA A 402 -5.29 -23.07 8.58
CA ALA A 402 -4.05 -23.22 7.86
C ALA A 402 -4.23 -23.92 6.49
N GLN A 403 -5.16 -24.85 6.37
CA GLN A 403 -5.52 -25.51 5.11
C GLN A 403 -6.13 -24.51 4.11
N GLU A 404 -7.14 -23.75 4.52
CA GLU A 404 -7.79 -22.75 3.66
C GLU A 404 -6.82 -21.63 3.28
N ARG A 405 -5.94 -21.21 4.23
CA ARG A 405 -4.85 -20.27 3.95
C ARG A 405 -3.90 -20.84 2.89
N SER A 406 -3.46 -22.08 3.03
CA SER A 406 -2.52 -22.71 2.08
C SER A 406 -3.14 -22.96 0.70
N GLN A 407 -4.44 -23.24 0.63
CA GLN A 407 -5.13 -23.49 -0.63
C GLN A 407 -5.44 -22.19 -1.40
N THR A 408 -5.71 -21.10 -0.71
CA THR A 408 -6.14 -19.84 -1.32
C THR A 408 -5.05 -18.77 -1.34
N GLY A 409 -4.03 -18.88 -0.47
CA GLY A 409 -3.04 -17.85 -0.24
C GLY A 409 -3.57 -16.59 0.47
N ARG A 410 -4.89 -16.48 0.70
CA ARG A 410 -5.60 -15.23 0.97
C ARG A 410 -6.54 -15.27 2.18
N ILE A 411 -6.26 -16.14 3.14
CA ILE A 411 -6.81 -16.07 4.49
C ILE A 411 -5.74 -15.45 5.37
N TYR A 412 -5.96 -14.23 5.80
CA TYR A 412 -5.01 -13.41 6.55
C TYR A 412 -5.25 -13.54 8.06
N ILE A 413 -4.25 -13.20 8.84
CA ILE A 413 -4.32 -13.27 10.31
C ILE A 413 -4.13 -11.87 10.88
N GLN A 414 -5.01 -11.49 11.80
CA GLN A 414 -4.87 -10.31 12.65
C GLN A 414 -4.75 -10.74 14.12
N ASN A 415 -3.62 -10.41 14.73
CA ASN A 415 -3.37 -10.62 16.16
C ASN A 415 -3.89 -9.37 16.90
N VAL A 416 -5.15 -9.42 17.33
CA VAL A 416 -5.87 -8.24 17.84
C VAL A 416 -5.27 -7.68 19.13
N ASP A 417 -4.73 -8.52 19.98
CA ASP A 417 -4.03 -8.13 21.21
C ASP A 417 -2.72 -7.38 20.89
N HIS A 418 -1.96 -7.82 19.91
CA HIS A 418 -0.77 -7.08 19.45
C HIS A 418 -1.15 -5.76 18.77
N CYS A 419 -2.23 -5.74 17.98
CA CYS A 419 -2.72 -4.51 17.38
C CYS A 419 -3.06 -3.45 18.43
N ASN A 420 -3.56 -3.86 19.59
CA ASN A 420 -4.02 -2.94 20.63
C ASN A 420 -2.96 -2.68 21.73
N SER A 421 -2.07 -3.63 22.03
CA SER A 421 -1.01 -3.43 23.03
C SER A 421 0.19 -2.65 22.48
N ASN A 422 0.56 -2.84 21.21
CA ASN A 422 1.61 -2.10 20.53
C ASN A 422 0.98 -1.07 19.57
N SER A 423 0.24 -0.12 20.10
CA SER A 423 -0.55 0.84 19.35
C SER A 423 -0.35 2.27 19.86
N PRO A 424 -0.39 3.28 18.98
CA PRO A 424 -0.49 4.67 19.41
C PRO A 424 -1.85 5.02 20.03
N PHE A 425 -2.86 4.15 19.92
CA PHE A 425 -4.21 4.38 20.45
C PHE A 425 -4.43 3.65 21.78
N LEU A 426 -5.31 4.22 22.62
CA LEU A 426 -5.70 3.64 23.89
C LEU A 426 -6.85 2.64 23.67
N PRO A 427 -6.70 1.36 23.98
CA PRO A 427 -7.70 0.33 23.66
C PRO A 427 -9.06 0.50 24.34
N ASP A 428 -9.09 1.18 25.49
CA ASP A 428 -10.31 1.49 26.24
C ASP A 428 -11.15 2.60 25.58
N VAL A 429 -10.52 3.47 24.79
CA VAL A 429 -11.17 4.61 24.14
C VAL A 429 -11.27 4.43 22.63
N ALA A 430 -10.22 3.94 22.00
CA ALA A 430 -10.08 3.85 20.55
C ALA A 430 -9.49 2.48 20.13
N PRO A 431 -10.19 1.36 20.39
CA PRO A 431 -9.70 0.02 20.05
C PRO A 431 -9.57 -0.18 18.56
N ILE A 432 -8.50 -0.88 18.16
CA ILE A 432 -8.27 -1.32 16.79
C ILE A 432 -8.98 -2.66 16.59
N LYS A 433 -10.00 -2.67 15.73
CA LYS A 433 -10.86 -3.84 15.52
C LYS A 433 -10.64 -4.52 14.17
N GLN A 434 -9.88 -3.92 13.27
CA GLN A 434 -9.61 -4.47 11.94
C GLN A 434 -8.36 -3.89 11.31
N SER A 435 -8.02 -4.41 10.15
CA SER A 435 -7.02 -3.85 9.25
C SER A 435 -7.66 -3.50 7.89
N ASN A 436 -6.83 -3.10 6.93
CA ASN A 436 -7.26 -2.81 5.57
C ASN A 436 -7.12 -4.04 4.65
N LEU A 437 -7.27 -3.82 3.35
CA LEU A 437 -7.10 -4.84 2.32
C LEU A 437 -5.75 -5.53 2.37
N CYS A 438 -4.66 -4.79 2.56
CA CYS A 438 -3.28 -5.29 2.54
C CYS A 438 -2.67 -5.50 3.93
N MET A 439 -3.46 -5.40 5.00
CA MET A 439 -3.09 -5.74 6.39
C MET A 439 -2.07 -4.82 7.08
N GLU A 440 -1.66 -3.71 6.45
CA GLU A 440 -0.68 -2.79 7.05
C GLU A 440 -1.31 -1.71 7.94
N ILE A 441 -2.60 -1.43 7.79
CA ILE A 441 -3.28 -0.36 8.54
C ILE A 441 -3.84 -0.90 9.86
N ALA A 442 -3.64 -0.15 10.92
CA ALA A 442 -4.16 -0.44 12.25
C ALA A 442 -4.69 0.87 12.86
N LEU A 443 -5.97 1.16 12.60
CA LEU A 443 -6.66 2.39 13.00
C LEU A 443 -8.01 2.08 13.66
N PRO A 444 -8.45 2.92 14.62
CA PRO A 444 -9.77 2.78 15.24
C PRO A 444 -10.90 3.00 14.24
N THR A 445 -12.01 2.31 14.46
CA THR A 445 -13.27 2.45 13.72
C THR A 445 -14.46 2.36 14.66
N ALA A 446 -15.62 2.86 14.21
CA ALA A 446 -16.89 2.66 14.89
C ALA A 446 -18.02 2.47 13.86
N PRO A 447 -19.02 1.59 14.15
CA PRO A 447 -20.15 1.37 13.27
C PRO A 447 -20.90 2.66 12.93
N ILE A 448 -21.40 2.76 11.70
CA ILE A 448 -22.17 3.89 11.23
C ILE A 448 -23.66 3.63 11.56
N ASN A 449 -24.25 4.35 12.49
CA ASN A 449 -25.69 4.24 12.79
C ASN A 449 -26.52 5.01 11.76
N ASN A 450 -26.11 6.24 11.45
CA ASN A 450 -26.76 7.07 10.45
C ASN A 450 -25.70 7.77 9.58
N ILE A 451 -25.58 7.33 8.33
CA ILE A 451 -24.55 7.83 7.39
C ILE A 451 -24.72 9.32 7.05
N LYS A 452 -25.88 9.91 7.31
CA LYS A 452 -26.21 11.32 7.02
C LYS A 452 -26.14 12.23 8.25
N ASP A 453 -25.99 11.68 9.46
CA ASP A 453 -25.95 12.45 10.69
C ASP A 453 -24.50 12.55 11.22
N PRO A 454 -23.89 13.75 11.25
CA PRO A 454 -22.53 13.91 11.75
C PRO A 454 -22.33 13.45 13.21
N LYS A 455 -23.38 13.52 14.04
CA LYS A 455 -23.32 13.12 15.46
C LYS A 455 -23.38 11.60 15.64
N ASP A 456 -24.01 10.88 14.72
CA ASP A 456 -24.26 9.45 14.79
C ASP A 456 -23.65 8.67 13.59
N SER A 457 -22.71 9.30 12.88
CA SER A 457 -22.10 8.74 11.68
C SER A 457 -21.08 7.63 11.93
N GLY A 458 -20.75 7.29 13.19
CA GLY A 458 -19.64 6.34 13.46
C GLY A 458 -18.27 6.90 13.11
N GLU A 459 -17.32 6.02 12.81
CA GLU A 459 -15.97 6.38 12.36
C GLU A 459 -15.49 5.44 11.25
N VAL A 460 -15.18 6.00 10.09
CA VAL A 460 -14.49 5.32 8.98
C VAL A 460 -13.06 5.81 8.99
N ALA A 461 -12.10 4.89 9.13
CA ALA A 461 -10.69 5.24 9.14
C ALA A 461 -10.11 5.29 7.73
N LEU A 462 -9.29 6.29 7.48
CA LEU A 462 -8.55 6.46 6.22
C LEU A 462 -7.06 6.48 6.50
N CYS A 463 -6.30 5.88 5.61
CA CYS A 463 -4.85 6.02 5.63
C CYS A 463 -4.36 6.73 4.37
N THR A 464 -3.58 7.78 4.59
CA THR A 464 -2.88 8.54 3.56
C THR A 464 -1.43 8.07 3.54
N LEU A 465 -1.02 7.46 2.44
CA LEU A 465 0.23 6.70 2.35
C LEU A 465 1.33 7.48 1.62
N SER A 466 2.58 7.17 1.94
CA SER A 466 3.80 7.49 1.19
C SER A 466 4.94 6.56 1.64
N ALA A 467 6.04 6.53 0.88
CA ALA A 467 7.19 5.72 1.24
C ALA A 467 8.51 6.44 0.97
N ILE A 468 9.50 6.22 1.84
CA ILE A 468 10.87 6.68 1.66
C ILE A 468 11.65 5.63 0.86
N ASN A 469 12.35 6.04 -0.18
CA ASN A 469 13.22 5.16 -0.97
C ASN A 469 14.55 4.95 -0.26
N LEU A 470 14.70 3.82 0.41
CA LEU A 470 15.92 3.46 1.15
C LEU A 470 17.14 3.34 0.24
N GLY A 471 16.96 3.09 -1.06
CA GLY A 471 18.06 3.08 -2.02
C GLY A 471 18.82 4.41 -2.15
N LYS A 472 18.18 5.52 -1.73
CA LYS A 472 18.77 6.88 -1.72
C LYS A 472 19.29 7.30 -0.34
N ILE A 473 19.30 6.40 0.64
CA ILE A 473 19.77 6.64 2.02
C ILE A 473 21.14 5.98 2.18
N GLU A 474 22.16 6.79 2.44
CA GLU A 474 23.53 6.29 2.69
C GLU A 474 23.81 6.18 4.19
N LYS A 475 23.39 7.16 4.97
CA LYS A 475 23.48 7.20 6.43
C LYS A 475 22.12 7.53 7.06
N LEU A 476 21.93 7.20 8.33
CA LEU A 476 20.63 7.31 9.01
C LEU A 476 20.11 8.76 9.07
N GLU A 477 21.00 9.73 9.15
CA GLU A 477 20.63 11.16 9.16
C GLU A 477 20.01 11.62 7.84
N ASP A 478 20.29 10.94 6.72
CA ASP A 478 19.71 11.25 5.41
C ASP A 478 18.20 10.98 5.37
N LEU A 479 17.64 10.29 6.39
CA LEU A 479 16.20 10.09 6.55
C LEU A 479 15.46 11.37 6.98
N GLU A 480 16.10 12.29 7.69
CA GLU A 480 15.42 13.40 8.35
C GLU A 480 14.69 14.29 7.34
N GLU A 481 15.38 14.77 6.33
CA GLU A 481 14.81 15.71 5.34
C GLU A 481 13.61 15.10 4.56
N PRO A 482 13.73 13.94 3.92
CA PRO A 482 12.60 13.35 3.18
C PRO A 482 11.44 12.97 4.10
N VAL A 483 11.68 12.58 5.36
CA VAL A 483 10.64 12.31 6.33
C VAL A 483 9.90 13.60 6.71
N MET A 484 10.63 14.67 7.04
CA MET A 484 10.03 15.96 7.45
C MET A 484 9.10 16.53 6.38
N ILE A 485 9.55 16.53 5.12
CA ILE A 485 8.73 17.09 4.03
C ILE A 485 7.55 16.18 3.67
N THR A 486 7.72 14.86 3.78
CA THR A 486 6.63 13.88 3.51
C THR A 486 5.52 13.99 4.55
N VAL A 487 5.84 14.07 5.84
CA VAL A 487 4.85 14.27 6.91
C VAL A 487 4.04 15.54 6.66
N ARG A 488 4.71 16.66 6.32
CA ARG A 488 4.06 17.93 5.99
C ARG A 488 3.14 17.80 4.77
N ALA A 489 3.61 17.19 3.69
CA ALA A 489 2.85 17.03 2.46
C ALA A 489 1.57 16.19 2.68
N LEU A 490 1.68 15.11 3.45
CA LEU A 490 0.53 14.26 3.75
C LEU A 490 -0.42 14.90 4.77
N ASP A 491 0.08 15.66 5.75
CA ASP A 491 -0.77 16.45 6.66
C ASP A 491 -1.59 17.48 5.87
N ASN A 492 -0.98 18.17 4.91
CA ASN A 492 -1.68 19.10 4.02
C ASN A 492 -2.71 18.38 3.13
N LEU A 493 -2.40 17.17 2.67
CA LEU A 493 -3.30 16.38 1.82
C LEU A 493 -4.61 16.05 2.53
N LEU A 494 -4.62 15.86 3.86
CA LEU A 494 -5.84 15.61 4.63
C LEU A 494 -6.83 16.76 4.51
N ASP A 495 -6.35 17.99 4.42
CA ASP A 495 -7.18 19.19 4.25
C ASP A 495 -7.50 19.49 2.76
N TYR A 496 -6.76 18.89 1.84
CA TYR A 496 -6.94 19.07 0.39
C TYR A 496 -7.97 18.11 -0.20
N GLN A 497 -8.19 16.94 0.41
CA GLN A 497 -9.12 15.92 -0.08
C GLN A 497 -10.57 16.16 0.40
N ASN A 498 -11.51 15.53 -0.32
CA ASN A 498 -12.91 15.41 0.09
C ASN A 498 -13.15 14.04 0.74
N TYR A 499 -14.16 13.98 1.58
CA TYR A 499 -14.57 12.78 2.30
C TYR A 499 -15.96 12.33 1.81
N PRO A 500 -16.08 11.21 1.04
CA PRO A 500 -17.33 10.74 0.47
C PRO A 500 -18.44 10.39 1.48
N VAL A 501 -18.04 10.11 2.74
CA VAL A 501 -18.96 9.82 3.84
C VAL A 501 -18.55 10.63 5.09
N LEU A 502 -19.53 11.14 5.84
CA LEU A 502 -19.30 11.98 7.03
C LEU A 502 -18.45 11.27 8.10
N ALA A 503 -18.62 9.96 8.27
CA ALA A 503 -17.83 9.16 9.20
C ALA A 503 -16.32 9.24 8.94
N ALA A 504 -15.91 9.48 7.68
CA ALA A 504 -14.51 9.56 7.29
C ALA A 504 -13.89 10.96 7.57
N GLU A 505 -14.70 12.01 7.73
CA GLU A 505 -14.22 13.35 8.13
C GLU A 505 -13.55 13.32 9.51
N LYS A 506 -13.86 12.31 10.34
CA LYS A 506 -13.20 12.11 11.64
C LYS A 506 -11.71 11.81 11.52
N THR A 507 -11.24 11.45 10.34
CA THR A 507 -9.80 11.41 10.03
C THR A 507 -9.11 12.75 10.31
N LEU A 508 -9.78 13.88 10.13
CA LEU A 508 -9.25 15.21 10.43
C LEU A 508 -9.01 15.43 11.93
N LEU A 509 -9.81 14.77 12.79
CA LEU A 509 -9.66 14.86 14.24
C LEU A 509 -8.44 14.06 14.74
N ARG A 510 -8.11 12.96 14.04
CA ARG A 510 -6.95 12.10 14.33
C ARG A 510 -5.72 12.44 13.50
N ARG A 511 -5.89 12.96 12.29
CA ARG A 511 -4.84 13.25 11.29
C ARG A 511 -3.90 12.06 11.08
N THR A 512 -4.48 10.92 10.76
CA THR A 512 -3.76 9.65 10.56
C THR A 512 -2.95 9.62 9.28
N LEU A 513 -1.68 9.25 9.37
CA LEU A 513 -0.76 9.04 8.26
C LEU A 513 -0.19 7.63 8.26
N GLY A 514 0.29 7.17 7.10
CA GLY A 514 0.96 5.90 6.94
C GLY A 514 2.18 6.03 6.03
N ILE A 515 3.34 6.27 6.60
CA ILE A 515 4.59 6.41 5.87
C ILE A 515 5.42 5.14 6.09
N GLY A 516 5.91 4.55 5.01
CA GLY A 516 6.71 3.33 5.04
C GLY A 516 7.97 3.44 4.19
N TRP A 517 8.42 2.29 3.69
CA TRP A 517 9.65 2.19 2.91
C TRP A 517 9.41 1.54 1.55
N THR A 518 10.25 1.90 0.58
CA THR A 518 10.57 1.08 -0.59
C THR A 518 12.05 0.73 -0.57
N ASN A 519 12.42 -0.32 -1.31
CA ASN A 519 13.82 -0.61 -1.59
C ASN A 519 14.65 -1.14 -0.42
N LEU A 520 14.02 -1.79 0.57
CA LEU A 520 14.79 -2.40 1.68
C LEU A 520 15.77 -3.45 1.14
N ALA A 521 15.36 -4.25 0.15
CA ALA A 521 16.22 -5.28 -0.40
C ALA A 521 17.49 -4.70 -1.05
N TYR A 522 17.36 -3.61 -1.81
CA TYR A 522 18.52 -2.93 -2.39
C TYR A 522 19.38 -2.24 -1.33
N TYR A 523 18.74 -1.64 -0.31
CA TYR A 523 19.46 -1.05 0.82
C TYR A 523 20.38 -2.06 1.52
N LEU A 524 19.89 -3.28 1.73
CA LEU A 524 20.68 -4.38 2.29
C LEU A 524 21.72 -4.89 1.28
N ALA A 525 21.33 -5.13 0.03
CA ALA A 525 22.18 -5.69 -1.01
C ALA A 525 23.44 -4.85 -1.27
N LYS A 526 23.30 -3.50 -1.36
CA LYS A 526 24.44 -2.60 -1.56
C LYS A 526 25.40 -2.49 -0.36
N ARG A 527 24.97 -2.99 0.81
CA ARG A 527 25.78 -3.12 2.04
C ARG A 527 26.32 -4.54 2.22
N GLY A 528 26.08 -5.45 1.28
CA GLY A 528 26.47 -6.85 1.38
C GLY A 528 25.73 -7.62 2.47
N LEU A 529 24.55 -7.15 2.89
CA LEU A 529 23.73 -7.74 3.94
C LEU A 529 22.62 -8.61 3.34
N LYS A 530 22.37 -9.75 3.97
CA LYS A 530 21.27 -10.66 3.63
C LYS A 530 20.17 -10.56 4.68
N TYR A 531 18.90 -10.74 4.28
CA TYR A 531 17.78 -10.83 5.23
C TYR A 531 18.02 -11.85 6.35
N SER A 532 18.74 -12.92 6.04
CA SER A 532 19.06 -14.01 6.95
C SER A 532 20.26 -13.74 7.87
N SER A 533 20.98 -12.63 7.68
CA SER A 533 22.18 -12.34 8.46
C SER A 533 21.89 -11.60 9.76
N PRO A 534 22.62 -11.88 10.87
CA PRO A 534 22.48 -11.14 12.11
C PRO A 534 22.83 -9.65 11.98
N GLU A 535 23.74 -9.30 11.07
CA GLU A 535 24.15 -7.94 10.79
C GLU A 535 23.00 -7.13 10.18
N ALA A 536 22.17 -7.77 9.31
CA ALA A 536 20.96 -7.14 8.76
C ALA A 536 19.93 -6.86 9.88
N ALA A 537 19.79 -7.74 10.87
CA ALA A 537 18.91 -7.51 11.99
C ALA A 537 19.32 -6.25 12.79
N ASN A 538 20.60 -6.07 13.05
CA ASN A 538 21.14 -4.89 13.72
C ASN A 538 20.99 -3.62 12.88
N GLU A 539 21.24 -3.71 11.58
CA GLU A 539 21.09 -2.57 10.66
C GLU A 539 19.63 -2.13 10.53
N VAL A 540 18.71 -3.08 10.36
CA VAL A 540 17.27 -2.80 10.27
C VAL A 540 16.72 -2.23 11.58
N HIS A 541 17.25 -2.67 12.75
CA HIS A 541 16.87 -2.09 14.04
C HIS A 541 17.20 -0.60 14.09
N LYS A 542 18.45 -0.23 13.76
CA LYS A 542 18.89 1.18 13.74
C LYS A 542 18.11 2.02 12.75
N LEU A 543 17.87 1.46 11.56
CA LEU A 543 17.08 2.11 10.51
C LEU A 543 15.63 2.38 10.94
N ALA A 544 14.97 1.38 11.52
CA ALA A 544 13.59 1.50 11.99
C ALA A 544 13.46 2.46 13.18
N GLU A 545 14.44 2.44 14.08
CA GLU A 545 14.52 3.40 15.19
C GLU A 545 14.62 4.85 14.68
N ALA A 546 15.61 5.13 13.83
CA ALA A 546 15.84 6.48 13.29
C ALA A 546 14.62 6.97 12.49
N PHE A 547 14.01 6.09 11.69
CA PHE A 547 12.83 6.42 10.90
C PHE A 547 11.65 6.86 11.77
N GLN A 548 11.29 6.06 12.78
CA GLN A 548 10.18 6.40 13.68
C GLN A 548 10.48 7.64 14.52
N PHE A 549 11.73 7.80 14.95
CA PHE A 549 12.18 9.00 15.67
C PHE A 549 11.97 10.27 14.84
N TYR A 550 12.41 10.27 13.57
CA TYR A 550 12.25 11.45 12.69
C TYR A 550 10.78 11.69 12.30
N LEU A 551 9.96 10.67 12.17
CA LEU A 551 8.52 10.82 11.96
C LEU A 551 7.84 11.56 13.14
N LEU A 552 8.13 11.13 14.37
CA LEU A 552 7.61 11.79 15.57
C LEU A 552 8.13 13.22 15.69
N LYS A 553 9.42 13.45 15.44
CA LYS A 553 10.02 14.78 15.42
C LYS A 553 9.34 15.69 14.41
N ALA A 554 9.02 15.19 13.21
CA ALA A 554 8.29 15.93 12.18
C ALA A 554 6.87 16.31 12.65
N SER A 555 6.16 15.38 13.27
CA SER A 555 4.82 15.64 13.78
C SER A 555 4.81 16.62 14.96
N VAL A 556 5.80 16.57 15.85
CA VAL A 556 6.01 17.58 16.89
C VAL A 556 6.24 18.96 16.27
N GLN A 557 7.08 19.05 15.24
CA GLN A 557 7.36 20.32 14.56
C GLN A 557 6.07 20.91 13.96
N LEU A 558 5.23 20.07 13.33
CA LEU A 558 3.91 20.53 12.85
C LEU A 558 2.96 20.91 13.99
N ALA A 559 3.02 20.21 15.13
CA ALA A 559 2.23 20.58 16.30
C ALA A 559 2.66 21.94 16.87
N LYS A 560 3.95 22.26 16.88
CA LYS A 560 4.46 23.59 17.24
C LYS A 560 3.93 24.70 16.31
N GLU A 561 3.73 24.38 15.02
CA GLU A 561 3.27 25.35 14.02
C GLU A 561 1.73 25.49 13.97
N ARG A 562 0.98 24.41 14.20
CA ARG A 562 -0.46 24.29 13.87
C ARG A 562 -1.33 23.73 14.99
N GLY A 563 -0.73 23.36 16.13
CA GLY A 563 -1.39 22.63 17.21
C GLY A 563 -1.44 21.12 17.00
N ALA A 564 -1.60 20.39 18.09
CA ALA A 564 -1.80 18.95 18.08
C ALA A 564 -3.13 18.58 17.41
N CYS A 565 -3.28 17.31 16.98
CA CYS A 565 -4.58 16.84 16.49
C CYS A 565 -5.62 16.85 17.62
N GLU A 566 -6.90 17.02 17.26
CA GLU A 566 -7.97 17.20 18.25
C GLU A 566 -8.13 16.01 19.20
N TRP A 567 -7.98 14.78 18.66
CA TRP A 567 -8.06 13.55 19.47
C TRP A 567 -6.68 13.02 19.93
N TYR A 568 -5.73 13.93 20.18
CA TYR A 568 -4.42 13.58 20.71
C TYR A 568 -4.50 12.88 22.07
N ASP A 569 -5.44 13.26 22.93
CA ASP A 569 -5.68 12.68 24.25
C ASP A 569 -6.09 11.18 24.21
N GLN A 570 -6.61 10.70 23.09
CA GLN A 570 -6.93 9.29 22.86
C GLN A 570 -5.71 8.44 22.47
N THR A 571 -4.51 9.03 22.44
CA THR A 571 -3.28 8.36 22.07
C THR A 571 -2.43 7.97 23.28
N SER A 572 -1.63 6.91 23.15
CA SER A 572 -0.61 6.54 24.14
C SER A 572 0.48 7.61 24.27
N TYR A 573 0.70 8.41 23.23
CA TYR A 573 1.63 9.53 23.23
C TYR A 573 1.26 10.62 24.24
N SER A 574 -0.05 10.88 24.43
CA SER A 574 -0.54 11.83 25.43
C SER A 574 -0.23 11.39 26.87
N ARG A 575 0.01 10.09 27.07
CA ARG A 575 0.44 9.49 28.35
C ARG A 575 1.94 9.29 28.45
N GLY A 576 2.72 9.84 27.52
CA GLY A 576 4.17 9.71 27.48
C GLY A 576 4.67 8.31 27.10
N ILE A 577 3.82 7.45 26.54
CA ILE A 577 4.18 6.09 26.11
C ILE A 577 4.60 6.11 24.64
N LEU A 578 5.86 5.79 24.37
CA LEU A 578 6.47 5.76 23.05
C LEU A 578 6.56 4.32 22.50
N PRO A 579 6.88 4.10 21.21
CA PRO A 579 7.06 2.77 20.66
C PRO A 579 8.07 1.90 21.43
N ILE A 580 9.14 2.50 21.92
CA ILE A 580 10.17 1.83 22.73
C ILE A 580 9.68 1.29 24.08
N ASP A 581 8.50 1.73 24.53
CA ASP A 581 7.94 1.32 25.83
C ASP A 581 6.93 0.16 25.67
N ARG A 582 6.28 0.02 24.51
CA ARG A 582 5.08 -0.82 24.34
C ARG A 582 5.22 -2.06 23.44
N TYR A 583 6.41 -2.29 22.87
CA TYR A 583 6.63 -3.44 21.97
C TYR A 583 6.75 -4.78 22.68
N LYS A 584 6.64 -5.89 21.94
CA LYS A 584 6.83 -7.25 22.42
C LYS A 584 8.31 -7.53 22.70
N LYS A 585 8.67 -7.81 23.96
CA LYS A 585 10.07 -7.92 24.43
C LYS A 585 10.84 -9.10 23.84
N GLU A 586 10.16 -10.13 23.34
CA GLU A 586 10.80 -11.25 22.63
C GLU A 586 11.59 -10.83 21.41
N VAL A 587 11.30 -9.66 20.82
CA VAL A 587 12.04 -9.07 19.71
C VAL A 587 13.49 -8.76 20.08
N ASP A 588 13.78 -8.42 21.34
CA ASP A 588 15.13 -8.09 21.79
C ASP A 588 16.10 -9.28 21.71
N GLN A 589 15.59 -10.50 21.51
CA GLN A 589 16.41 -11.69 21.26
C GLN A 589 16.85 -11.82 19.79
N LEU A 590 16.30 -11.03 18.89
CA LEU A 590 16.54 -11.10 17.45
C LEU A 590 17.70 -10.20 16.98
N HIS A 591 18.19 -9.30 17.83
CA HIS A 591 19.25 -8.33 17.52
C HIS A 591 20.10 -8.04 18.75
N THR A 592 21.24 -7.41 18.52
CA THR A 592 22.16 -6.93 19.59
C THR A 592 22.34 -5.39 19.56
N ALA A 593 21.66 -4.71 18.62
CA ALA A 593 21.74 -3.27 18.52
C ALA A 593 21.03 -2.58 19.70
N GLU A 594 21.65 -1.51 20.20
CA GLU A 594 21.08 -0.64 21.23
C GLU A 594 20.39 0.57 20.58
N LEU A 595 19.54 1.26 21.35
CA LEU A 595 18.90 2.50 20.94
C LEU A 595 19.96 3.60 20.76
N GLN A 596 19.86 4.38 19.69
CA GLN A 596 20.82 5.42 19.33
C GLN A 596 20.24 6.83 19.39
N GLN A 597 18.90 6.96 19.34
CA GLN A 597 18.22 8.25 19.29
C GLN A 597 17.92 8.78 20.70
N ASP A 598 17.86 10.09 20.84
CA ASP A 598 17.50 10.76 22.11
C ASP A 598 15.98 10.78 22.33
N TRP A 599 15.46 9.59 22.67
CA TRP A 599 14.03 9.38 22.92
C TRP A 599 13.49 10.21 24.09
N GLU A 600 14.31 10.50 25.10
CA GLU A 600 13.85 11.26 26.27
C GLU A 600 13.64 12.74 25.96
N SER A 601 14.54 13.35 25.18
CA SER A 601 14.30 14.72 24.68
C SER A 601 13.06 14.79 23.80
N LEU A 602 12.83 13.78 22.93
CA LEU A 602 11.63 13.71 22.10
C LEU A 602 10.37 13.53 22.96
N ARG A 603 10.42 12.71 24.02
CA ARG A 603 9.31 12.51 24.97
C ARG A 603 8.89 13.83 25.63
N LEU A 604 9.89 14.64 26.05
CA LEU A 604 9.64 15.96 26.61
C LEU A 604 9.01 16.91 25.59
N ASP A 605 9.50 16.93 24.36
CA ASP A 605 8.93 17.75 23.28
C ASP A 605 7.48 17.35 22.98
N ILE A 606 7.18 16.05 22.93
CA ILE A 606 5.81 15.53 22.75
C ILE A 606 4.91 15.94 23.93
N ALA A 607 5.40 15.86 25.16
CA ALA A 607 4.64 16.27 26.34
C ALA A 607 4.31 17.78 26.35
N LEU A 608 5.21 18.61 25.83
CA LEU A 608 5.04 20.07 25.77
C LEU A 608 4.14 20.52 24.63
N HIS A 609 4.20 19.89 23.47
CA HIS A 609 3.59 20.38 22.24
C HIS A 609 2.51 19.46 21.66
N GLY A 610 2.43 18.21 22.11
CA GLY A 610 1.62 17.16 21.50
C GLY A 610 2.15 16.71 20.14
N LEU A 611 1.33 15.96 19.42
CA LEU A 611 1.58 15.51 18.05
C LEU A 611 0.49 16.04 17.10
N ARG A 612 0.90 16.50 15.93
CA ARG A 612 -0.03 16.88 14.86
C ARG A 612 -0.78 15.67 14.29
N ASN A 613 -0.16 14.50 14.30
CA ASN A 613 -0.65 13.27 13.71
C ASN A 613 -0.70 12.17 14.78
N SER A 614 -1.83 11.53 14.96
CA SER A 614 -2.01 10.47 15.97
C SER A 614 -1.25 9.19 15.64
N THR A 615 -0.94 8.97 14.36
CA THR A 615 -0.12 7.85 13.86
C THR A 615 0.61 8.26 12.58
N LEU A 616 1.77 7.69 12.32
CA LEU A 616 2.69 8.16 11.29
C LEU A 616 3.24 7.04 10.39
N SER A 617 3.48 5.84 10.91
CA SER A 617 4.21 4.80 10.22
C SER A 617 3.42 3.52 9.97
N THR A 618 3.69 2.90 8.82
CA THR A 618 3.18 1.58 8.42
C THR A 618 4.07 1.00 7.31
N MET A 619 4.07 -0.32 7.13
CA MET A 619 4.81 -0.95 6.03
C MET A 619 3.85 -1.62 5.04
N MET A 620 3.59 -0.90 3.96
CA MET A 620 2.68 -1.30 2.89
C MET A 620 3.41 -1.95 1.71
N PRO A 621 2.73 -2.75 0.87
CA PRO A 621 3.24 -3.12 -0.44
C PRO A 621 3.23 -1.92 -1.39
N CYS A 622 4.29 -1.73 -2.15
CA CYS A 622 4.48 -0.61 -3.08
C CYS A 622 4.61 -1.08 -4.54
N GLU A 623 3.82 -2.05 -4.96
CA GLU A 623 3.93 -2.77 -6.24
C GLU A 623 4.08 -1.88 -7.48
N THR A 624 3.34 -0.80 -7.55
CA THR A 624 3.35 0.12 -8.70
C THR A 624 4.23 1.34 -8.45
N SER A 625 4.10 1.97 -7.28
CA SER A 625 4.80 3.21 -6.95
C SER A 625 6.31 3.01 -6.79
N SER A 626 6.76 1.81 -6.38
CA SER A 626 8.18 1.48 -6.31
C SER A 626 8.86 1.52 -7.68
N GLN A 627 8.16 1.19 -8.76
CA GLN A 627 8.72 1.22 -10.12
C GLN A 627 9.10 2.65 -10.55
N ILE A 628 8.32 3.66 -10.14
CA ILE A 628 8.61 5.08 -10.42
C ILE A 628 9.95 5.50 -9.81
N THR A 629 10.26 4.98 -8.64
CA THR A 629 11.48 5.36 -7.90
C THR A 629 12.63 4.36 -8.09
N ASN A 630 12.54 3.49 -9.12
CA ASN A 630 13.50 2.42 -9.38
C ASN A 630 13.83 1.66 -8.09
N SER A 631 12.81 1.06 -7.48
CA SER A 631 12.89 0.45 -6.16
C SER A 631 12.36 -0.98 -6.17
N THR A 632 12.88 -1.82 -5.28
CA THR A 632 12.22 -3.07 -4.93
C THR A 632 10.93 -2.79 -4.16
N ASN A 633 9.97 -3.73 -4.20
CA ASN A 633 8.66 -3.58 -3.59
C ASN A 633 8.75 -3.54 -2.05
N GLY A 634 8.55 -2.35 -1.46
CA GLY A 634 8.46 -2.18 -0.01
C GLY A 634 9.66 -2.75 0.74
N ILE A 635 9.35 -3.65 1.64
CA ILE A 635 10.30 -4.29 2.56
C ILE A 635 10.59 -5.76 2.20
N GLU A 636 9.97 -6.28 1.14
CA GLU A 636 10.09 -7.68 0.76
C GLU A 636 11.39 -7.99 0.03
N PRO A 637 11.95 -9.20 0.22
CA PRO A 637 12.98 -9.70 -0.67
C PRO A 637 12.38 -9.93 -2.06
N PRO A 638 13.05 -9.50 -3.16
CA PRO A 638 12.55 -9.73 -4.51
C PRO A 638 12.54 -11.23 -4.85
N ARG A 639 11.67 -11.62 -5.76
CA ARG A 639 11.55 -13.04 -6.19
C ARG A 639 12.76 -13.50 -6.99
N GLY A 640 13.37 -12.58 -7.75
CA GLY A 640 14.53 -12.83 -8.61
C GLY A 640 15.09 -11.52 -9.15
N PRO A 641 16.16 -11.57 -9.98
CA PRO A 641 16.82 -10.39 -10.53
C PRO A 641 15.95 -9.63 -11.53
N VAL A 642 15.03 -10.30 -12.20
CA VAL A 642 14.05 -9.75 -13.14
C VAL A 642 12.66 -10.31 -12.83
N THR A 643 11.66 -9.49 -12.90
CA THR A 643 10.25 -9.89 -12.87
C THR A 643 9.53 -9.39 -14.11
N PHE A 644 8.57 -10.17 -14.62
CA PHE A 644 7.78 -9.81 -15.79
C PHE A 644 6.35 -9.51 -15.35
N LYS A 645 5.85 -8.33 -15.71
CA LYS A 645 4.47 -7.93 -15.42
C LYS A 645 3.68 -7.80 -16.71
N LYS A 646 2.46 -8.32 -16.72
CA LYS A 646 1.52 -8.09 -17.83
C LYS A 646 1.11 -6.62 -17.86
N SER A 647 1.27 -5.97 -19.01
CA SER A 647 0.78 -4.62 -19.29
C SER A 647 -0.04 -4.62 -20.58
N PRO A 648 -0.80 -3.55 -20.86
CA PRO A 648 -1.50 -3.41 -22.15
C PRO A 648 -0.56 -3.51 -23.37
N ALA A 649 0.71 -3.18 -23.19
CA ALA A 649 1.74 -3.23 -24.23
C ALA A 649 2.51 -4.57 -24.30
N GLY A 650 2.14 -5.58 -23.49
CA GLY A 650 2.81 -6.88 -23.44
C GLY A 650 3.49 -7.13 -22.09
N MET A 651 4.44 -8.07 -22.08
CA MET A 651 5.23 -8.38 -20.88
C MET A 651 6.25 -7.26 -20.62
N LEU A 652 6.20 -6.67 -19.42
CA LEU A 652 7.07 -5.59 -18.98
C LEU A 652 8.18 -6.14 -18.08
N PRO A 653 9.43 -6.19 -18.54
CA PRO A 653 10.55 -6.59 -17.68
C PRO A 653 10.83 -5.48 -16.65
N THR A 654 10.98 -5.88 -15.40
CA THR A 654 11.35 -5.01 -14.28
C THR A 654 12.56 -5.63 -13.58
N LEU A 655 13.68 -4.95 -13.65
CA LEU A 655 14.93 -5.37 -13.01
C LEU A 655 15.01 -4.83 -11.58
N VAL A 656 15.69 -5.59 -10.69
CA VAL A 656 16.05 -5.05 -9.37
C VAL A 656 17.13 -3.97 -9.54
N PRO A 657 17.10 -2.89 -8.74
CA PRO A 657 18.12 -1.84 -8.80
C PRO A 657 19.53 -2.40 -8.61
N GLY A 658 20.51 -1.88 -9.34
CA GLY A 658 21.92 -2.30 -9.22
C GLY A 658 22.18 -3.76 -9.63
N VAL A 659 21.30 -4.38 -10.42
CA VAL A 659 21.55 -5.73 -10.95
C VAL A 659 22.80 -5.72 -11.81
N GLY A 660 23.75 -6.65 -11.54
CA GLY A 660 25.04 -6.72 -12.24
C GLY A 660 26.10 -5.71 -11.78
N GLU A 661 25.80 -4.81 -10.87
CA GLU A 661 26.77 -3.89 -10.29
C GLU A 661 27.71 -4.62 -9.28
N GLU A 662 28.99 -4.29 -9.32
CA GLU A 662 29.98 -4.85 -8.39
C GLU A 662 29.63 -4.46 -6.94
N GLY A 663 29.63 -5.44 -6.04
CA GLY A 663 29.35 -5.23 -4.61
C GLY A 663 27.87 -5.26 -4.24
N VAL A 664 26.94 -5.32 -5.20
CA VAL A 664 25.50 -5.46 -4.93
C VAL A 664 25.14 -6.95 -4.93
N VAL A 665 24.78 -7.49 -3.75
CA VAL A 665 24.47 -8.91 -3.57
C VAL A 665 23.10 -9.08 -2.94
N TYR A 666 22.12 -9.48 -3.74
CA TYR A 666 20.76 -9.75 -3.26
C TYR A 666 20.62 -11.14 -2.62
N GLU A 667 19.77 -11.26 -1.62
CA GLU A 667 19.15 -12.52 -1.21
C GLU A 667 17.71 -12.51 -1.72
N TYR A 668 17.42 -13.39 -2.68
CA TYR A 668 16.09 -13.48 -3.27
C TYR A 668 15.14 -14.32 -2.39
N LYS A 669 13.85 -14.04 -2.47
CA LYS A 669 12.82 -14.72 -1.69
C LYS A 669 12.91 -16.25 -1.79
N TRP A 670 13.10 -16.75 -3.00
CA TRP A 670 13.13 -18.19 -3.26
C TRP A 670 14.47 -18.87 -2.95
N ASP A 671 15.51 -18.11 -2.63
CA ASP A 671 16.80 -18.63 -2.13
C ASP A 671 16.78 -18.84 -0.61
N MET A 672 15.81 -18.20 0.07
CA MET A 672 15.67 -18.28 1.52
C MET A 672 15.13 -19.65 1.95
N ASN A 673 15.53 -20.10 3.16
CA ASN A 673 15.03 -21.32 3.78
C ASN A 673 13.74 -21.04 4.59
N GLY A 674 12.63 -20.76 3.86
CA GLY A 674 11.35 -20.40 4.43
C GLY A 674 11.30 -18.96 5.00
N PRO A 675 10.18 -18.58 5.65
CA PRO A 675 9.90 -17.18 6.01
C PRO A 675 10.58 -16.69 7.30
N THR A 676 11.20 -17.55 8.11
CA THR A 676 11.61 -17.21 9.49
C THR A 676 12.55 -16.00 9.55
N ALA A 677 13.58 -15.94 8.70
CA ALA A 677 14.52 -14.83 8.70
C ALA A 677 13.83 -13.51 8.32
N TYR A 678 12.95 -13.54 7.32
CA TYR A 678 12.12 -12.40 6.95
C TYR A 678 11.19 -11.96 8.10
N LEU A 679 10.50 -12.90 8.76
CA LEU A 679 9.64 -12.61 9.90
C LEU A 679 10.41 -11.94 11.05
N ASN A 680 11.67 -12.33 11.29
CA ASN A 680 12.51 -11.70 12.29
C ASN A 680 12.74 -10.22 12.00
N LEU A 681 13.09 -9.87 10.76
CA LEU A 681 13.25 -8.47 10.38
C LEU A 681 11.94 -7.68 10.48
N MET A 682 10.82 -8.30 10.09
CA MET A 682 9.50 -7.67 10.24
C MET A 682 9.16 -7.39 11.71
N ALA A 683 9.48 -8.31 12.62
CA ALA A 683 9.28 -8.11 14.06
C ALA A 683 10.15 -6.95 14.61
N ILE A 684 11.39 -6.83 14.15
CA ILE A 684 12.28 -5.73 14.51
C ILE A 684 11.72 -4.40 14.03
N ILE A 685 11.20 -4.32 12.79
CA ILE A 685 10.52 -3.13 12.28
C ILE A 685 9.26 -2.85 13.09
N GLN A 686 8.44 -3.87 13.39
CA GLN A 686 7.19 -3.73 14.16
C GLN A 686 7.43 -3.17 15.58
N LYS A 687 8.63 -3.34 16.16
CA LYS A 687 9.01 -2.73 17.45
C LYS A 687 8.79 -1.22 17.45
N PHE A 688 9.09 -0.54 16.36
CA PHE A 688 9.12 0.92 16.29
C PHE A 688 7.90 1.55 15.62
N ILE A 689 7.28 0.88 14.63
CA ILE A 689 6.22 1.49 13.84
C ILE A 689 4.86 1.50 14.55
N ASP A 690 4.04 2.50 14.22
CA ASP A 690 2.74 2.72 14.86
C ASP A 690 1.69 1.69 14.46
N GLN A 691 1.51 1.47 13.17
CA GLN A 691 0.47 0.60 12.64
C GLN A 691 0.99 -0.82 12.42
N SER A 692 0.71 -1.44 11.30
CA SER A 692 1.09 -2.82 11.03
C SER A 692 2.01 -2.94 9.81
N ILE A 693 2.30 -4.18 9.45
CA ILE A 693 3.17 -4.56 8.34
C ILE A 693 2.42 -5.58 7.48
N SER A 694 2.41 -5.40 6.15
CA SER A 694 1.95 -6.41 5.20
C SER A 694 2.96 -7.56 5.13
N THR A 695 2.92 -8.45 6.13
CA THR A 695 3.90 -9.50 6.32
C THR A 695 3.48 -10.79 5.62
N ASN A 696 4.20 -11.21 4.58
CA ASN A 696 3.94 -12.45 3.86
C ASN A 696 4.63 -13.65 4.50
N THR A 697 4.08 -14.84 4.25
CA THR A 697 4.78 -16.11 4.44
C THR A 697 4.96 -16.76 3.07
N PHE A 698 6.06 -17.47 2.85
CA PHE A 698 6.37 -18.07 1.57
C PHE A 698 7.02 -19.44 1.73
N TYR A 699 6.68 -20.36 0.82
CA TYR A 699 7.10 -21.76 0.90
C TYR A 699 7.38 -22.34 -0.49
N LYS A 700 8.33 -23.29 -0.53
CA LYS A 700 8.61 -24.14 -1.67
C LYS A 700 8.21 -25.56 -1.31
N PRO A 701 7.14 -26.15 -1.85
CA PRO A 701 6.66 -27.48 -1.49
C PRO A 701 7.71 -28.59 -1.68
N TRP A 702 8.58 -28.46 -2.67
CA TRP A 702 9.65 -29.43 -2.92
C TRP A 702 10.74 -29.47 -1.83
N ASP A 703 10.85 -28.48 -0.96
CA ASP A 703 11.75 -28.50 0.20
C ASP A 703 11.25 -29.45 1.30
N TYR A 704 10.03 -30.00 1.14
CA TYR A 704 9.40 -30.88 2.13
C TYR A 704 9.21 -32.31 1.58
N PRO A 705 9.19 -33.34 2.48
CA PRO A 705 8.99 -34.73 2.08
C PRO A 705 7.72 -34.93 1.25
N GLY A 706 7.87 -35.59 0.10
CA GLY A 706 6.78 -35.86 -0.85
C GLY A 706 6.31 -34.66 -1.64
N GLY A 707 7.08 -33.55 -1.67
CA GLY A 707 6.75 -32.33 -2.43
C GLY A 707 5.49 -31.61 -1.94
N LYS A 708 5.15 -31.75 -0.65
CA LYS A 708 3.94 -31.15 -0.06
C LYS A 708 4.29 -30.40 1.22
N LEU A 709 3.83 -29.14 1.29
CA LEU A 709 3.96 -28.32 2.49
C LEU A 709 3.13 -28.91 3.64
N PRO A 710 3.76 -29.36 4.76
CA PRO A 710 3.02 -29.86 5.90
C PRO A 710 2.28 -28.73 6.63
N ILE A 711 1.00 -28.91 6.96
CA ILE A 711 0.19 -27.90 7.68
C ILE A 711 0.82 -27.52 9.02
N LYS A 712 1.49 -28.44 9.70
CA LYS A 712 2.22 -28.17 10.95
C LYS A 712 3.31 -27.09 10.78
N ILE A 713 3.91 -26.95 9.61
CA ILE A 713 4.90 -25.92 9.32
C ILE A 713 4.21 -24.55 9.24
N VAL A 714 3.09 -24.47 8.53
CA VAL A 714 2.29 -23.25 8.45
C VAL A 714 1.85 -22.79 9.83
N LEU A 715 1.31 -23.71 10.65
CA LEU A 715 0.91 -23.41 12.02
C LEU A 715 2.09 -22.97 12.91
N ARG A 716 3.24 -23.65 12.80
CA ARG A 716 4.45 -23.26 13.51
C ARG A 716 4.85 -21.81 13.18
N ASP A 717 4.83 -21.45 11.92
CA ASP A 717 5.27 -20.13 11.48
C ASP A 717 4.25 -19.03 11.86
N LEU A 718 2.95 -19.31 11.86
CA LEU A 718 1.93 -18.41 12.40
C LEU A 718 2.09 -18.21 13.92
N MET A 719 2.33 -19.28 14.68
CA MET A 719 2.60 -19.19 16.11
C MET A 719 3.91 -18.44 16.39
N TYR A 720 4.93 -18.64 15.54
CA TYR A 720 6.18 -17.92 15.64
C TYR A 720 5.99 -16.42 15.37
N ALA A 721 5.29 -16.06 14.30
CA ALA A 721 4.95 -14.67 13.98
C ALA A 721 4.22 -13.99 15.16
N TYR A 722 3.27 -14.70 15.79
CA TYR A 722 2.62 -14.22 17.01
C TYR A 722 3.63 -14.04 18.16
N LYS A 723 4.48 -15.05 18.43
CA LYS A 723 5.45 -15.02 19.53
C LYS A 723 6.37 -13.79 19.44
N ILE A 724 6.85 -13.45 18.27
CA ILE A 724 7.76 -12.32 18.04
C ILE A 724 7.05 -10.95 17.86
N GLY A 725 5.73 -10.87 18.09
CA GLY A 725 5.00 -9.61 18.20
C GLY A 725 4.43 -9.04 16.91
N LEU A 726 4.34 -9.81 15.83
CA LEU A 726 3.71 -9.33 14.59
C LEU A 726 2.21 -9.13 14.80
N LYS A 727 1.71 -7.99 14.32
CA LYS A 727 0.29 -7.62 14.40
C LYS A 727 -0.56 -8.34 13.37
N THR A 728 0.00 -8.56 12.16
CA THR A 728 -0.71 -9.16 11.03
C THR A 728 0.17 -10.12 10.25
N VAL A 729 -0.46 -11.10 9.60
CA VAL A 729 0.16 -11.97 8.58
C VAL A 729 -0.73 -11.93 7.33
N TYR A 730 -0.13 -11.54 6.20
CA TYR A 730 -0.80 -11.24 4.94
C TYR A 730 -0.82 -12.46 4.01
N TYR A 731 -0.28 -12.40 2.80
CA TYR A 731 -0.28 -13.53 1.87
C TYR A 731 0.46 -14.75 2.39
N GLN A 732 0.00 -15.93 1.95
CA GLN A 732 0.84 -17.10 1.85
C GLN A 732 1.17 -17.33 0.39
N GLU A 733 2.45 -17.21 0.05
CA GLU A 733 2.96 -17.49 -1.29
C GLU A 733 3.52 -18.92 -1.33
N THR A 734 3.16 -19.67 -2.36
CA THR A 734 3.66 -21.03 -2.57
C THR A 734 4.21 -21.11 -3.99
N ARG A 735 5.46 -21.52 -4.16
CA ARG A 735 6.05 -21.72 -5.46
C ARG A 735 5.92 -23.18 -5.86
N ASP A 736 4.97 -23.51 -6.76
CA ASP A 736 4.62 -24.89 -7.13
C ASP A 736 5.36 -25.39 -8.39
N GLY A 737 6.15 -24.54 -9.10
CA GLY A 737 6.89 -24.89 -10.32
C GLY A 737 8.01 -23.91 -10.66
N GLU A 738 8.79 -24.22 -11.69
CA GLU A 738 9.92 -23.37 -12.13
C GLU A 738 9.46 -22.14 -12.94
N ASP A 739 8.26 -22.20 -13.56
CA ASP A 739 7.76 -21.21 -14.52
C ASP A 739 6.43 -20.58 -14.06
N GLU A 740 6.29 -20.12 -12.84
CA GLU A 740 5.16 -19.25 -12.53
C GLU A 740 5.43 -17.86 -13.13
N GLU A 741 4.74 -17.57 -14.27
CA GLU A 741 4.46 -16.20 -14.67
C GLU A 741 3.90 -15.46 -13.47
N ASP A 742 4.47 -14.29 -13.13
CA ASP A 742 3.99 -13.45 -12.05
C ASP A 742 2.56 -13.00 -12.37
N ASP A 743 1.57 -13.81 -11.99
CA ASP A 743 0.18 -13.38 -11.88
C ASP A 743 0.12 -12.37 -10.74
N GLY A 744 0.69 -11.19 -11.01
CA GLY A 744 0.73 -10.07 -10.09
C GLY A 744 -0.63 -9.87 -9.47
N CYS A 745 -0.67 -9.75 -8.17
CA CYS A 745 -1.81 -9.60 -7.27
C CYS A 745 -3.16 -9.44 -7.98
N GLU A 746 -3.88 -10.55 -8.23
CA GLU A 746 -5.22 -10.53 -8.84
C GLU A 746 -6.25 -9.74 -8.02
N SER A 747 -5.96 -9.49 -6.72
CA SER A 747 -6.84 -8.73 -5.84
C SER A 747 -7.02 -7.27 -6.23
N GLY A 748 -6.27 -6.76 -7.20
CA GLY A 748 -6.30 -5.32 -7.55
C GLY A 748 -5.71 -4.41 -6.46
N ALA A 749 -5.41 -4.91 -5.26
CA ALA A 749 -4.80 -4.15 -4.18
C ALA A 749 -3.35 -3.78 -4.51
N CYS A 750 -2.61 -4.72 -5.08
CA CYS A 750 -1.22 -4.52 -5.47
C CYS A 750 -1.07 -3.72 -6.78
N LYS A 751 -2.16 -3.40 -7.46
CA LYS A 751 -2.20 -2.49 -8.61
C LYS A 751 -2.50 -1.04 -8.23
N LEU A 752 -2.46 -0.73 -6.95
CA LEU A 752 -2.55 0.63 -6.41
C LEU A 752 -1.33 1.46 -6.73
#